data_85488a93901e849562724b3770e5e68c
#
_entry.id   85488a93901e849562724b3770e5e68c
#
_cell.length_a   1.000
_cell.length_b   1.000
_cell.length_c   1.000
_cell.angle_alpha   90.00
_cell.angle_beta   90.00
_cell.angle_gamma   90.00
#
_symmetry.space_group_name_H-M   'P 1'
#
loop_
_entity.id
_entity.type
_entity.pdbx_description
1 polymer ?
#
loop_
_entity_poly.entity_id
_entity_poly.type
_entity_poly.pdbx_seq_one_letter_code
_entity_poly.pdbx_strand_id
1 'polypeptide(L)'
;MKLTRKTSGTTGLPATALPIALSVVGIAAAAAVLWIALGSYATKRTSELEASYAHQQVSALNQALAQLDRDLTRIAANPQLQVTLDQQQSTPLERLLRYHGADTLAVYTHARGGAERIEDDQAPLNFAALDMIRRAEHDLPVPIEAHKIGNRWLIYGVKPLRASENAPIGGTLTAVMQMARITATLPDLPAQVGQIKLIQQFPNAPEQVLFERGEGNGATVSLQTSNPAWRIEFQRGPAISSVKPSILLLTIAGLMALIGTLLGMLLLQRSWSRALRADANTLTQLTLGHKAQGIKLGPLEPLAQNIQQLLKRAPEADSAPANSSPSTEPKPKPPVSPYQHDNDILDIDILDDDPFNMQTPDTDSSSQHADIPELPAEIFRAYDIRGVVGKSLTEEGVYWLGRAIGSASLDAGEPKVVVGRDGRLSGPALSEQLIQGLVDSGCQVADLGMVPTPVVYFATNTTDASSGVMITGSHNPPAYNGLKIVIAGQTLSGEQITALHQRLQQNQLRTGNGASDRLEILDSYLNHIVEDVLIARPLKVVVDCGNGVGGVIAERLLEGIGCEVIPLFCDVDGLFPNHHPDPGKPENLITLIETVQREGADLGVAFDGDADRLGFVTNSGEMIYPDRLMMLFAEDIVTRNPGADIVFDVKCSRQLPQVISRAGGRPIMWKSGHSLVKAKMKETGALLGGEMSGHLFFKERWFGFDDGLYSACRLLELLSLQPDSADQVMARYPASISTPEINLTVGEERKFQIIEALTAEGNWGDGEVTSIDGIRVDFANSWGLIRASNTTPVLVLRFEADSDAELTRVQDLFRQQLQAIAPDLQPTF
;
A
#
# COMPACT_ATOMS: atom_id res chain seq x y z
N MET A 1 -50.87 80.33 5.26
CA MET A 1 -51.09 79.04 5.81
C MET A 1 -49.95 78.14 5.25
N LYS A 2 -48.85 77.97 6.03
CA LYS A 2 -47.62 77.24 5.62
C LYS A 2 -47.77 75.86 6.15
N LEU A 3 -47.87 74.86 5.25
CA LEU A 3 -47.84 73.47 5.60
C LEU A 3 -46.39 73.00 5.56
N THR A 4 -45.76 72.79 6.68
CA THR A 4 -44.46 72.13 6.88
C THR A 4 -44.62 70.63 6.74
N ARG A 5 -44.06 70.12 5.70
CA ARG A 5 -43.95 68.65 5.48
C ARG A 5 -42.80 68.10 6.34
N LYS A 6 -43.13 67.36 7.38
CA LYS A 6 -42.16 66.52 8.13
C LYS A 6 -41.70 65.37 7.25
N THR A 7 -40.46 65.32 6.91
CA THR A 7 -39.82 64.13 6.33
C THR A 7 -39.47 63.20 7.46
N SER A 8 -40.16 62.10 7.51
CA SER A 8 -39.81 60.94 8.35
C SER A 8 -38.54 60.29 7.81
N GLY A 9 -37.42 60.39 8.53
CA GLY A 9 -36.20 59.73 8.21
C GLY A 9 -36.36 58.25 8.51
N THR A 10 -36.48 57.46 7.48
CA THR A 10 -36.25 56.00 7.57
C THR A 10 -34.74 55.75 7.57
N THR A 11 -34.16 55.35 8.68
CA THR A 11 -32.79 54.85 8.78
C THR A 11 -32.75 53.54 8.05
N GLY A 12 -32.57 53.59 6.74
CA GLY A 12 -32.26 52.41 5.93
C GLY A 12 -30.85 51.93 6.27
N LEU A 13 -30.69 50.66 6.59
CA LEU A 13 -29.41 49.99 6.69
C LEU A 13 -28.57 50.30 5.44
N PRO A 14 -27.25 50.59 5.56
CA PRO A 14 -26.40 50.83 4.39
C PRO A 14 -26.45 49.59 3.45
N ALA A 15 -26.53 49.85 2.15
CA ALA A 15 -26.69 48.79 1.12
C ALA A 15 -25.65 47.68 1.18
N THR A 16 -24.57 47.88 1.92
CA THR A 16 -23.49 46.88 2.19
C THR A 16 -23.78 45.96 3.40
N ALA A 17 -24.76 46.32 4.25
CA ALA A 17 -25.01 45.55 5.48
C ALA A 17 -25.63 44.18 5.22
N LEU A 18 -26.52 44.04 4.24
CA LEU A 18 -27.16 42.76 3.91
C LEU A 18 -26.16 41.72 3.31
N PRO A 19 -25.29 42.06 2.34
CA PRO A 19 -24.27 41.10 1.86
C PRO A 19 -23.30 40.66 2.93
N ILE A 20 -22.88 41.57 3.83
CA ILE A 20 -21.96 41.22 4.93
C ILE A 20 -22.68 40.27 5.90
N ALA A 21 -23.90 40.52 6.27
CA ALA A 21 -24.68 39.64 7.16
C ALA A 21 -24.86 38.24 6.55
N LEU A 22 -25.19 38.15 5.26
CA LEU A 22 -25.31 36.87 4.54
C LEU A 22 -23.99 36.12 4.48
N SER A 23 -22.87 36.79 4.27
CA SER A 23 -21.53 36.19 4.27
C SER A 23 -21.16 35.62 5.66
N VAL A 24 -21.44 36.36 6.72
CA VAL A 24 -21.21 35.91 8.11
C VAL A 24 -22.06 34.69 8.43
N VAL A 25 -23.35 34.70 8.06
CA VAL A 25 -24.26 33.55 8.27
C VAL A 25 -23.79 32.33 7.46
N GLY A 26 -23.37 32.52 6.21
CA GLY A 26 -22.86 31.46 5.35
C GLY A 26 -21.59 30.81 5.92
N ILE A 27 -20.63 31.58 6.39
CA ILE A 27 -19.40 31.13 7.01
C ILE A 27 -19.68 30.38 8.33
N ALA A 28 -20.58 30.90 9.15
CA ALA A 28 -20.97 30.25 10.41
C ALA A 28 -21.66 28.89 10.16
N ALA A 29 -22.55 28.82 9.15
CA ALA A 29 -23.19 27.57 8.73
C ALA A 29 -22.18 26.57 8.21
N ALA A 30 -21.25 26.97 7.35
CA ALA A 30 -20.20 26.11 6.84
C ALA A 30 -19.27 25.57 7.96
N ALA A 31 -18.90 26.43 8.91
CA ALA A 31 -18.11 26.03 10.08
C ALA A 31 -18.86 25.02 10.98
N ALA A 32 -20.17 25.20 11.17
CA ALA A 32 -20.99 24.28 11.93
C ALA A 32 -21.11 22.91 11.24
N VAL A 33 -21.31 22.87 9.93
CA VAL A 33 -21.34 21.63 9.13
C VAL A 33 -19.99 20.92 9.20
N LEU A 34 -18.89 21.64 9.03
CA LEU A 34 -17.54 21.07 9.11
C LEU A 34 -17.24 20.52 10.52
N TRP A 35 -17.66 21.22 11.56
CA TRP A 35 -17.49 20.74 12.94
C TRP A 35 -18.26 19.45 13.22
N ILE A 36 -19.49 19.34 12.73
CA ILE A 36 -20.31 18.12 12.84
C ILE A 36 -19.67 16.98 12.04
N ALA A 37 -19.21 17.25 10.82
CA ALA A 37 -18.58 16.27 9.96
C ALA A 37 -17.26 15.73 10.57
N LEU A 38 -16.40 16.63 11.07
CA LEU A 38 -15.16 16.24 11.75
C LEU A 38 -15.43 15.48 13.05
N GLY A 39 -16.48 15.85 13.79
CA GLY A 39 -16.89 15.14 15.01
C GLY A 39 -17.39 13.74 14.72
N SER A 40 -18.18 13.55 13.67
CA SER A 40 -18.66 12.23 13.26
C SER A 40 -17.53 11.35 12.72
N TYR A 41 -16.62 11.92 11.91
CA TYR A 41 -15.42 11.24 11.43
C TYR A 41 -14.51 10.77 12.58
N ALA A 42 -14.24 11.65 13.56
CA ALA A 42 -13.43 11.28 14.72
C ALA A 42 -14.07 10.15 15.54
N THR A 43 -15.40 10.16 15.70
CA THR A 43 -16.13 9.10 16.41
C THR A 43 -16.07 7.78 15.64
N LYS A 44 -16.27 7.82 14.31
CA LYS A 44 -16.19 6.65 13.44
C LYS A 44 -14.77 6.03 13.49
N ARG A 45 -13.74 6.84 13.34
CA ARG A 45 -12.35 6.38 13.40
C ARG A 45 -11.98 5.78 14.76
N THR A 46 -12.49 6.34 15.86
CA THR A 46 -12.29 5.77 17.20
C THR A 46 -12.93 4.39 17.31
N SER A 47 -14.16 4.21 16.83
CA SER A 47 -14.86 2.93 16.82
C SER A 47 -14.15 1.88 15.94
N GLU A 48 -13.61 2.29 14.81
CA GLU A 48 -12.82 1.43 13.91
C GLU A 48 -11.52 0.94 14.57
N LEU A 49 -10.81 1.83 15.27
CA LEU A 49 -9.62 1.45 16.04
C LEU A 49 -9.95 0.48 17.16
N GLU A 50 -11.04 0.70 17.91
CA GLU A 50 -11.51 -0.23 18.95
C GLU A 50 -11.80 -1.61 18.37
N ALA A 51 -12.52 -1.65 17.25
CA ALA A 51 -12.84 -2.90 16.55
C ALA A 51 -11.55 -3.58 16.02
N SER A 52 -10.62 -2.83 15.45
CA SER A 52 -9.35 -3.34 14.95
C SER A 52 -8.52 -4.03 16.05
N TYR A 53 -8.34 -3.38 17.21
CA TYR A 53 -7.64 -4.00 18.34
C TYR A 53 -8.35 -5.26 18.84
N ALA A 54 -9.68 -5.25 18.92
CA ALA A 54 -10.45 -6.41 19.32
C ALA A 54 -10.31 -7.56 18.30
N HIS A 55 -10.41 -7.27 17.01
CA HIS A 55 -10.24 -8.27 15.93
C HIS A 55 -8.83 -8.88 15.92
N GLN A 56 -7.81 -8.06 16.10
CA GLN A 56 -6.43 -8.54 16.16
C GLN A 56 -6.24 -9.57 17.29
N GLN A 57 -6.80 -9.31 18.47
CA GLN A 57 -6.73 -10.24 19.60
C GLN A 57 -7.51 -11.53 19.32
N VAL A 58 -8.70 -11.43 18.72
CA VAL A 58 -9.50 -12.59 18.32
C VAL A 58 -8.79 -13.42 17.27
N SER A 59 -8.18 -12.80 16.27
CA SER A 59 -7.42 -13.51 15.23
C SER A 59 -6.24 -14.28 15.82
N ALA A 60 -5.44 -13.66 16.67
CA ALA A 60 -4.32 -14.32 17.33
C ALA A 60 -4.78 -15.49 18.22
N LEU A 61 -5.87 -15.30 18.95
CA LEU A 61 -6.45 -16.35 19.77
C LEU A 61 -6.98 -17.51 18.92
N ASN A 62 -7.68 -17.23 17.83
CA ASN A 62 -8.19 -18.27 16.93
C ASN A 62 -7.05 -19.06 16.28
N GLN A 63 -5.96 -18.40 15.90
CA GLN A 63 -4.76 -19.09 15.39
C GLN A 63 -4.12 -19.99 16.45
N ALA A 64 -4.01 -19.52 17.70
CA ALA A 64 -3.48 -20.31 18.80
C ALA A 64 -4.37 -21.53 19.10
N LEU A 65 -5.69 -21.35 19.13
CA LEU A 65 -6.66 -22.43 19.34
C LEU A 65 -6.60 -23.46 18.20
N ALA A 66 -6.54 -23.01 16.94
CA ALA A 66 -6.44 -23.89 15.79
C ALA A 66 -5.09 -24.64 15.77
N GLN A 67 -3.99 -24.00 16.15
CA GLN A 67 -2.70 -24.69 16.28
C GLN A 67 -2.73 -25.75 17.37
N LEU A 68 -3.31 -25.40 18.52
CA LEU A 68 -3.46 -26.34 19.63
C LEU A 68 -4.33 -27.56 19.22
N ASP A 69 -5.41 -27.29 18.50
CA ASP A 69 -6.29 -28.35 18.00
C ASP A 69 -5.57 -29.27 17.02
N ARG A 70 -4.78 -28.73 16.08
CA ARG A 70 -3.93 -29.54 15.18
C ARG A 70 -2.90 -30.36 15.94
N ASP A 71 -2.24 -29.77 16.91
CA ASP A 71 -1.24 -30.48 17.74
C ASP A 71 -1.86 -31.65 18.48
N LEU A 72 -3.01 -31.45 19.14
CA LEU A 72 -3.74 -32.50 19.84
C LEU A 72 -4.23 -33.60 18.86
N THR A 73 -4.71 -33.24 17.70
CA THR A 73 -5.15 -34.19 16.67
C THR A 73 -3.98 -35.00 16.15
N ARG A 74 -2.81 -34.39 15.91
CA ARG A 74 -1.57 -35.10 15.49
C ARG A 74 -1.08 -36.04 16.56
N ILE A 75 -1.15 -35.65 17.83
CA ILE A 75 -0.78 -36.54 18.95
C ILE A 75 -1.75 -37.73 19.01
N ALA A 76 -3.06 -37.47 18.93
CA ALA A 76 -4.08 -38.54 18.97
C ALA A 76 -3.98 -39.53 17.79
N ALA A 77 -3.47 -39.09 16.66
CA ALA A 77 -3.24 -39.95 15.48
C ALA A 77 -1.99 -40.84 15.59
N ASN A 78 -1.16 -40.73 16.64
CA ASN A 78 0.04 -41.53 16.80
C ASN A 78 -0.28 -43.01 17.12
N PRO A 79 0.11 -43.99 16.27
CA PRO A 79 -0.19 -45.43 16.48
C PRO A 79 0.39 -45.98 17.79
N GLN A 80 1.46 -45.42 18.30
CA GLN A 80 2.08 -45.86 19.56
C GLN A 80 1.19 -45.61 20.79
N LEU A 81 0.29 -44.60 20.73
CA LEU A 81 -0.66 -44.32 21.81
C LEU A 81 -1.73 -45.40 21.93
N GLN A 82 -2.10 -46.04 20.84
CA GLN A 82 -3.05 -47.15 20.86
C GLN A 82 -2.46 -48.43 21.51
N VAL A 83 -1.19 -48.69 21.23
CA VAL A 83 -0.46 -49.80 21.89
C VAL A 83 -0.32 -49.54 23.40
N THR A 84 -0.23 -48.28 23.80
CA THR A 84 -0.14 -47.88 25.22
C THR A 84 -1.47 -48.05 25.97
N LEU A 85 -2.62 -47.83 25.28
CA LEU A 85 -3.94 -48.15 25.83
C LEU A 85 -4.11 -49.63 26.13
N ASP A 86 -3.59 -50.48 25.26
CA ASP A 86 -3.70 -51.95 25.42
C ASP A 86 -2.77 -52.51 26.49
N GLN A 87 -1.66 -51.81 26.79
CA GLN A 87 -0.60 -52.28 27.68
C GLN A 87 -0.50 -51.61 29.05
N GLN A 88 -1.29 -50.56 29.34
CA GLN A 88 -1.24 -49.76 30.55
C GLN A 88 0.16 -49.20 30.92
N GLN A 89 0.99 -48.89 29.94
CA GLN A 89 2.36 -48.40 30.17
C GLN A 89 2.44 -46.84 30.08
N SER A 90 3.01 -46.26 31.15
CA SER A 90 3.19 -44.78 31.29
C SER A 90 4.39 -44.19 30.53
N THR A 91 5.39 -45.02 30.16
CA THR A 91 6.69 -44.54 29.64
C THR A 91 6.72 -43.83 28.27
N PRO A 92 5.88 -44.11 27.30
CA PRO A 92 5.80 -43.35 26.06
C PRO A 92 5.21 -41.96 26.23
N LEU A 93 4.31 -41.76 27.21
CA LEU A 93 3.65 -40.45 27.48
C LEU A 93 4.62 -39.40 28.01
N GLU A 94 5.57 -39.76 28.85
CA GLU A 94 6.60 -38.84 29.35
C GLU A 94 7.50 -38.31 28.23
N ARG A 95 7.79 -39.11 27.19
CA ARG A 95 8.56 -38.65 26.02
C ARG A 95 7.73 -37.67 25.14
N LEU A 96 6.44 -37.92 24.99
CA LEU A 96 5.51 -37.00 24.28
C LEU A 96 5.36 -35.69 25.02
N LEU A 97 5.30 -35.69 26.34
CA LEU A 97 5.26 -34.46 27.17
C LEU A 97 6.49 -33.58 26.96
N ARG A 98 7.68 -34.17 26.87
CA ARG A 98 8.95 -33.46 26.63
C ARG A 98 9.02 -32.84 25.23
N TYR A 99 8.30 -33.41 24.27
CA TYR A 99 8.32 -32.95 22.86
C TYR A 99 7.37 -31.77 22.60
N HIS A 100 6.38 -31.56 23.46
CA HIS A 100 5.30 -30.56 23.25
C HIS A 100 5.39 -29.28 24.08
N GLY A 101 6.52 -29.00 24.68
CA GLY A 101 6.83 -27.72 25.31
C GLY A 101 6.50 -27.63 26.80
N ALA A 102 7.10 -26.63 27.47
CA ALA A 102 7.06 -26.42 28.89
C ALA A 102 5.68 -26.08 29.48
N ASP A 103 4.70 -25.73 28.64
CA ASP A 103 3.38 -25.29 29.06
C ASP A 103 2.35 -26.44 29.17
N THR A 104 2.72 -27.65 28.75
CA THR A 104 1.88 -28.84 28.90
C THR A 104 2.22 -29.51 30.24
N LEU A 105 1.24 -29.59 31.13
CA LEU A 105 1.41 -30.12 32.48
C LEU A 105 1.26 -31.63 32.54
N ALA A 106 0.25 -32.17 31.84
CA ALA A 106 0.02 -33.62 31.75
C ALA A 106 -0.72 -33.98 30.45
N VAL A 107 -0.51 -35.21 29.98
CA VAL A 107 -1.30 -35.85 28.94
C VAL A 107 -1.76 -37.24 29.49
N TYR A 108 -3.06 -37.44 29.47
CA TYR A 108 -3.72 -38.64 29.90
C TYR A 108 -4.31 -39.37 28.70
N THR A 109 -4.19 -40.68 28.73
CA THR A 109 -4.90 -41.56 27.78
C THR A 109 -5.77 -42.52 28.56
N HIS A 110 -7.02 -42.63 28.14
CA HIS A 110 -8.00 -43.51 28.77
C HIS A 110 -8.62 -44.45 27.72
N ALA A 111 -8.75 -45.75 28.04
CA ALA A 111 -9.63 -46.61 27.28
C ALA A 111 -11.09 -46.17 27.42
N ARG A 112 -11.92 -46.44 26.45
CA ARG A 112 -13.34 -46.02 26.43
C ARG A 112 -14.05 -46.47 27.73
N GLY A 113 -14.63 -45.52 28.44
CA GLY A 113 -15.30 -45.74 29.73
C GLY A 113 -14.36 -45.94 30.92
N GLY A 114 -13.03 -45.84 30.70
CA GLY A 114 -12.02 -46.07 31.75
C GLY A 114 -11.52 -44.79 32.43
N ALA A 115 -12.05 -43.64 32.09
CA ALA A 115 -11.58 -42.38 32.67
C ALA A 115 -12.12 -42.21 34.12
N GLU A 116 -11.22 -42.00 35.07
CA GLU A 116 -11.55 -41.74 36.47
C GLU A 116 -11.06 -40.34 36.90
N ARG A 117 -11.61 -39.83 37.97
CA ARG A 117 -11.20 -38.59 38.61
C ARG A 117 -9.77 -38.71 39.11
N ILE A 118 -8.92 -37.77 38.71
CA ILE A 118 -7.53 -37.69 39.17
C ILE A 118 -7.43 -36.43 40.06
N GLU A 119 -7.06 -36.67 41.35
CA GLU A 119 -6.75 -35.59 42.31
C GLU A 119 -5.24 -35.33 42.26
N ASP A 120 -4.87 -34.38 41.41
CA ASP A 120 -3.49 -33.92 41.27
C ASP A 120 -3.47 -32.39 41.41
N ASP A 121 -2.58 -31.84 42.22
CA ASP A 121 -2.49 -30.40 42.47
C ASP A 121 -2.03 -29.63 41.22
N GLN A 122 -1.39 -30.30 40.25
CA GLN A 122 -0.85 -29.66 39.07
C GLN A 122 -1.73 -29.82 37.82
N ALA A 123 -2.28 -31.00 37.61
CA ALA A 123 -3.02 -31.33 36.38
C ALA A 123 -4.23 -32.27 36.67
N PRO A 124 -5.20 -31.90 37.52
CA PRO A 124 -6.29 -32.79 37.94
C PRO A 124 -7.24 -33.08 36.79
N LEU A 125 -7.87 -34.24 36.76
CA LEU A 125 -9.07 -34.52 35.98
C LEU A 125 -10.31 -34.38 36.86
N ASN A 126 -10.92 -33.22 36.78
CA ASN A 126 -12.12 -32.86 37.52
C ASN A 126 -13.40 -33.39 36.82
N PHE A 127 -14.57 -33.18 37.37
CA PHE A 127 -15.86 -33.63 36.79
C PHE A 127 -16.12 -33.02 35.41
N ALA A 128 -15.71 -31.78 35.17
CA ALA A 128 -15.89 -31.12 33.90
C ALA A 128 -14.96 -31.74 32.84
N ALA A 129 -13.70 -32.04 33.17
CA ALA A 129 -12.80 -32.76 32.29
C ALA A 129 -13.31 -34.18 31.96
N LEU A 130 -13.90 -34.88 32.93
CA LEU A 130 -14.55 -36.18 32.69
C LEU A 130 -15.78 -36.06 31.78
N ASP A 131 -16.53 -34.96 31.84
CA ASP A 131 -17.62 -34.68 30.90
C ASP A 131 -17.10 -34.46 29.48
N MET A 132 -16.01 -33.70 29.31
CA MET A 132 -15.34 -33.54 28.03
C MET A 132 -14.89 -34.91 27.45
N ILE A 133 -14.30 -35.77 28.27
CA ILE A 133 -13.88 -37.11 27.89
C ILE A 133 -15.08 -37.95 27.39
N ARG A 134 -16.20 -37.94 28.13
CA ARG A 134 -17.43 -38.67 27.74
C ARG A 134 -17.99 -38.15 26.44
N ARG A 135 -18.00 -36.82 26.23
CA ARG A 135 -18.44 -36.26 24.94
C ARG A 135 -17.56 -36.73 23.78
N ALA A 136 -16.23 -36.76 23.98
CA ALA A 136 -15.30 -37.28 22.98
C ALA A 136 -15.49 -38.77 22.70
N GLU A 137 -15.77 -39.60 23.70
CA GLU A 137 -16.08 -41.02 23.55
C GLU A 137 -17.34 -41.30 22.74
N HIS A 138 -18.27 -40.34 22.69
CA HIS A 138 -19.50 -40.39 21.91
C HIS A 138 -19.39 -39.66 20.57
N ASP A 139 -18.17 -39.27 20.16
CA ASP A 139 -17.92 -38.54 18.93
C ASP A 139 -18.63 -37.18 18.85
N LEU A 140 -18.88 -36.55 19.98
CA LEU A 140 -19.47 -35.23 20.06
C LEU A 140 -18.35 -34.16 20.00
N PRO A 141 -18.63 -32.95 19.45
CA PRO A 141 -17.67 -31.87 19.45
C PRO A 141 -17.26 -31.50 20.87
N VAL A 142 -15.96 -31.44 21.13
CA VAL A 142 -15.41 -31.08 22.41
C VAL A 142 -14.47 -29.88 22.20
N PRO A 143 -14.97 -28.65 22.33
CA PRO A 143 -14.11 -27.47 22.29
C PRO A 143 -13.15 -27.47 23.46
N ILE A 144 -12.08 -26.70 23.32
CA ILE A 144 -11.12 -26.48 24.42
C ILE A 144 -11.83 -25.72 25.53
N GLU A 145 -11.68 -26.17 26.78
CA GLU A 145 -12.31 -25.55 27.96
C GLU A 145 -11.24 -25.14 28.97
N ALA A 146 -11.50 -24.06 29.72
CA ALA A 146 -10.64 -23.65 30.82
C ALA A 146 -11.33 -23.91 32.17
N HIS A 147 -10.59 -24.56 33.08
CA HIS A 147 -11.12 -24.85 34.43
C HIS A 147 -10.22 -24.21 35.50
N LYS A 148 -10.83 -23.65 36.50
CA LYS A 148 -10.12 -23.01 37.60
C LYS A 148 -9.72 -24.04 38.66
N ILE A 149 -8.42 -24.19 38.90
CA ILE A 149 -7.85 -25.07 39.87
C ILE A 149 -7.07 -24.23 40.89
N GLY A 150 -7.63 -24.15 42.12
CA GLY A 150 -7.13 -23.19 43.08
C GLY A 150 -7.20 -21.75 42.59
N ASN A 151 -6.07 -21.13 42.37
CA ASN A 151 -5.99 -19.75 41.85
C ASN A 151 -5.47 -19.66 40.43
N ARG A 152 -5.38 -20.81 39.71
CA ARG A 152 -4.87 -20.88 38.32
C ARG A 152 -5.96 -21.36 37.36
N TRP A 153 -5.93 -20.83 36.13
CA TRP A 153 -6.70 -21.35 35.03
C TRP A 153 -5.88 -22.36 34.25
N LEU A 154 -6.40 -23.58 34.11
CA LEU A 154 -5.82 -24.66 33.29
C LEU A 154 -6.72 -24.88 32.07
N ILE A 155 -6.12 -25.21 30.94
CA ILE A 155 -6.78 -25.49 29.66
C ILE A 155 -6.81 -26.98 29.46
N TYR A 156 -7.96 -27.50 29.08
CA TYR A 156 -8.21 -28.89 28.78
C TYR A 156 -8.58 -29.06 27.32
N GLY A 157 -7.85 -29.89 26.61
CA GLY A 157 -8.15 -30.31 25.24
C GLY A 157 -8.32 -31.82 25.18
N VAL A 158 -9.42 -32.31 24.63
CA VAL A 158 -9.72 -33.75 24.56
C VAL A 158 -9.92 -34.17 23.12
N LYS A 159 -9.30 -35.28 22.71
CA LYS A 159 -9.45 -35.89 21.38
C LYS A 159 -9.76 -37.38 21.48
N PRO A 160 -10.64 -37.90 20.61
CA PRO A 160 -10.86 -39.36 20.51
C PRO A 160 -9.64 -40.03 19.93
N LEU A 161 -9.31 -41.22 20.41
CA LEU A 161 -8.30 -42.12 19.88
C LEU A 161 -8.94 -43.21 19.02
N ARG A 162 -8.46 -43.36 17.78
CA ARG A 162 -8.96 -44.35 16.81
C ARG A 162 -7.77 -45.08 16.15
N ALA A 163 -7.93 -46.38 15.90
CA ALA A 163 -6.92 -47.16 15.20
C ALA A 163 -6.68 -46.71 13.75
N SER A 164 -7.74 -46.18 13.12
CA SER A 164 -7.72 -45.59 11.80
C SER A 164 -8.89 -44.58 11.71
N GLU A 165 -8.90 -43.74 10.71
CA GLU A 165 -9.88 -42.63 10.56
C GLU A 165 -11.34 -43.11 10.68
N ASN A 166 -11.66 -44.30 10.20
CA ASN A 166 -13.00 -44.89 10.24
C ASN A 166 -13.19 -45.95 11.33
N ALA A 167 -12.20 -46.15 12.20
CA ALA A 167 -12.32 -47.15 13.28
C ALA A 167 -13.17 -46.62 14.45
N PRO A 168 -13.84 -47.49 15.22
CA PRO A 168 -14.55 -47.07 16.42
C PRO A 168 -13.56 -46.44 17.42
N ILE A 169 -14.09 -45.52 18.24
CA ILE A 169 -13.30 -44.85 19.27
C ILE A 169 -12.90 -45.87 20.33
N GLY A 170 -11.59 -46.16 20.43
CA GLY A 170 -11.02 -47.04 21.40
C GLY A 170 -10.72 -46.39 22.75
N GLY A 171 -10.58 -45.10 22.78
CA GLY A 171 -10.26 -44.34 23.96
C GLY A 171 -10.18 -42.84 23.70
N THR A 172 -9.62 -42.06 24.63
CA THR A 172 -9.45 -40.60 24.54
C THR A 172 -8.06 -40.19 25.00
N LEU A 173 -7.58 -39.11 24.38
CA LEU A 173 -6.42 -38.32 24.80
C LEU A 173 -6.90 -37.05 25.47
N THR A 174 -6.42 -36.74 26.66
CA THR A 174 -6.69 -35.50 27.38
C THR A 174 -5.37 -34.80 27.68
N ALA A 175 -5.20 -33.59 27.18
CA ALA A 175 -4.06 -32.73 27.51
C ALA A 175 -4.49 -31.64 28.49
N VAL A 176 -3.71 -31.45 29.54
CA VAL A 176 -3.86 -30.37 30.53
C VAL A 176 -2.67 -29.42 30.39
N MET A 177 -2.98 -28.14 30.18
CA MET A 177 -1.98 -27.13 29.83
C MET A 177 -2.18 -25.87 30.65
N GLN A 178 -1.14 -25.05 30.74
CA GLN A 178 -1.22 -23.72 31.35
C GLN A 178 -1.93 -22.73 30.41
N MET A 179 -2.67 -21.77 30.97
CA MET A 179 -3.29 -20.67 30.22
C MET A 179 -2.26 -19.85 29.43
N ALA A 180 -1.02 -19.75 29.92
CA ALA A 180 0.08 -19.06 29.26
C ALA A 180 0.32 -19.54 27.82
N ARG A 181 0.06 -20.82 27.51
CA ARG A 181 0.19 -21.38 26.15
C ARG A 181 -0.64 -20.63 25.11
N ILE A 182 -1.78 -20.09 25.50
CA ILE A 182 -2.66 -19.32 24.60
C ILE A 182 -2.43 -17.82 24.82
N THR A 183 -2.34 -17.36 26.05
CA THR A 183 -2.26 -15.91 26.33
C THR A 183 -0.91 -15.30 25.95
N ALA A 184 0.16 -16.09 25.88
CA ALA A 184 1.47 -15.64 25.41
C ALA A 184 1.49 -15.32 23.88
N THR A 185 0.53 -15.84 23.13
CA THR A 185 0.41 -15.58 21.69
C THR A 185 -0.41 -14.32 21.40
N LEU A 186 -1.12 -13.79 22.41
CA LEU A 186 -1.89 -12.57 22.23
C LEU A 186 -0.96 -11.38 22.09
N PRO A 187 -1.13 -10.55 21.06
CA PRO A 187 -0.35 -9.34 20.85
C PRO A 187 -0.36 -8.42 22.07
N ASP A 188 0.77 -7.80 22.35
CA ASP A 188 0.84 -6.81 23.41
C ASP A 188 0.07 -5.56 23.03
N LEU A 189 -0.69 -5.04 23.98
CA LEU A 189 -1.33 -3.74 23.84
C LEU A 189 -0.36 -2.65 24.28
N PRO A 190 -0.21 -1.59 23.47
CA PRO A 190 0.53 -0.41 23.90
C PRO A 190 -0.08 0.18 25.19
N ALA A 191 0.75 0.80 26.01
CA ALA A 191 0.28 1.39 27.26
C ALA A 191 -0.88 2.36 27.06
N GLN A 192 -1.92 2.26 27.88
CA GLN A 192 -3.11 3.11 27.89
C GLN A 192 -4.02 3.00 26.64
N VAL A 193 -3.77 2.07 25.73
CA VAL A 193 -4.66 1.84 24.55
C VAL A 193 -5.97 1.20 24.98
N GLY A 194 -5.93 0.24 25.88
CA GLY A 194 -7.14 -0.41 26.39
C GLY A 194 -6.88 -1.62 27.27
N GLN A 195 -7.94 -2.30 27.62
CA GLN A 195 -7.98 -3.52 28.41
C GLN A 195 -8.58 -4.63 27.59
N ILE A 196 -7.95 -5.81 27.61
CA ILE A 196 -8.49 -7.03 27.03
C ILE A 196 -8.94 -7.95 28.16
N LYS A 197 -10.11 -8.58 27.96
CA LYS A 197 -10.60 -9.70 28.78
C LYS A 197 -10.91 -10.88 27.88
N LEU A 198 -10.35 -12.04 28.19
CA LEU A 198 -10.80 -13.30 27.63
C LEU A 198 -11.83 -13.90 28.58
N ILE A 199 -13.01 -14.13 28.07
CA ILE A 199 -14.17 -14.59 28.86
C ILE A 199 -14.63 -15.94 28.35
N GLN A 200 -14.85 -16.87 29.25
CA GLN A 200 -15.53 -18.14 28.99
C GLN A 200 -16.94 -18.08 29.55
N GLN A 201 -17.91 -18.50 28.76
CA GLN A 201 -19.31 -18.55 29.17
C GLN A 201 -19.97 -19.80 28.62
N PHE A 202 -20.50 -20.61 29.51
CA PHE A 202 -21.35 -21.75 29.16
C PHE A 202 -22.83 -21.40 29.27
N PRO A 203 -23.72 -22.09 28.55
CA PRO A 203 -25.16 -21.91 28.69
C PRO A 203 -25.60 -22.04 30.16
N ASN A 204 -26.34 -21.05 30.62
CA ASN A 204 -26.87 -21.00 32.01
C ASN A 204 -25.82 -20.92 33.15
N ALA A 205 -24.56 -20.61 32.81
CA ALA A 205 -23.50 -20.39 33.79
C ALA A 205 -23.07 -18.90 33.83
N PRO A 206 -22.56 -18.40 34.97
CA PRO A 206 -22.01 -17.06 35.03
C PRO A 206 -20.75 -16.95 34.19
N GLU A 207 -20.48 -15.75 33.70
CA GLU A 207 -19.27 -15.42 32.95
C GLU A 207 -18.01 -15.65 33.79
N GLN A 208 -16.98 -16.18 33.18
CA GLN A 208 -15.70 -16.48 33.80
C GLN A 208 -14.57 -15.73 33.07
N VAL A 209 -13.93 -14.79 33.74
CA VAL A 209 -12.76 -14.10 33.18
C VAL A 209 -11.56 -15.01 33.33
N LEU A 210 -11.05 -15.48 32.21
CA LEU A 210 -9.90 -16.38 32.12
C LEU A 210 -8.58 -15.62 32.17
N PHE A 211 -8.56 -14.46 31.53
CA PHE A 211 -7.37 -13.61 31.39
C PHE A 211 -7.79 -12.15 31.25
N GLU A 212 -6.98 -11.26 31.80
CA GLU A 212 -7.18 -9.82 31.72
C GLU A 212 -5.83 -9.12 31.64
N ARG A 213 -5.69 -8.14 30.72
CA ARG A 213 -4.46 -7.36 30.55
C ARG A 213 -4.79 -5.94 30.09
N GLY A 214 -4.05 -4.97 30.61
CA GLY A 214 -4.21 -3.54 30.31
C GLY A 214 -5.23 -2.84 31.21
N GLU A 215 -5.49 -1.57 30.93
CA GLU A 215 -6.47 -0.74 31.65
C GLU A 215 -7.39 -0.04 30.64
N GLY A 216 -8.68 -0.09 30.87
CA GLY A 216 -9.71 0.54 30.06
C GLY A 216 -10.84 1.11 30.90
N ASN A 217 -11.44 2.21 30.44
CA ASN A 217 -12.58 2.87 31.09
C ASN A 217 -13.61 3.39 30.06
N GLY A 218 -13.43 3.07 28.80
CA GLY A 218 -14.28 3.51 27.69
C GLY A 218 -15.34 2.49 27.31
N ALA A 219 -15.81 2.60 26.08
CA ALA A 219 -16.74 1.65 25.48
C ALA A 219 -16.10 0.25 25.38
N THR A 220 -16.93 -0.78 25.46
CA THR A 220 -16.51 -2.18 25.36
C THR A 220 -16.97 -2.74 24.01
N VAL A 221 -16.06 -3.36 23.26
CA VAL A 221 -16.35 -4.14 22.07
C VAL A 221 -16.19 -5.61 22.41
N SER A 222 -17.21 -6.42 22.16
CA SER A 222 -17.21 -7.85 22.45
C SER A 222 -17.25 -8.63 21.14
N LEU A 223 -16.30 -9.54 20.93
CA LEU A 223 -16.18 -10.36 19.74
C LEU A 223 -16.11 -11.85 20.10
N GLN A 224 -16.86 -12.65 19.38
CA GLN A 224 -16.86 -14.12 19.51
C GLN A 224 -15.59 -14.69 18.87
N THR A 225 -15.02 -15.75 19.48
CA THR A 225 -13.87 -16.50 18.95
C THR A 225 -14.35 -17.74 18.18
N SER A 226 -13.40 -18.48 17.57
CA SER A 226 -13.68 -19.80 16.96
C SER A 226 -14.11 -20.83 17.99
N ASN A 227 -13.81 -20.63 19.26
CA ASN A 227 -14.34 -21.45 20.36
C ASN A 227 -15.71 -20.90 20.77
N PRO A 228 -16.81 -21.65 20.66
CA PRO A 228 -18.14 -21.16 20.93
C PRO A 228 -18.39 -20.72 22.38
N ALA A 229 -17.57 -21.21 23.32
CA ALA A 229 -17.67 -20.82 24.73
C ALA A 229 -16.80 -19.60 25.09
N TRP A 230 -15.96 -19.10 24.17
CA TRP A 230 -14.98 -18.04 24.46
C TRP A 230 -15.22 -16.79 23.64
N ARG A 231 -15.15 -15.62 24.29
CA ARG A 231 -15.16 -14.33 23.62
C ARG A 231 -14.06 -13.41 24.16
N ILE A 232 -13.66 -12.45 23.35
CA ILE A 232 -12.77 -11.37 23.77
C ILE A 232 -13.59 -10.10 23.94
N GLU A 233 -13.37 -9.42 25.04
CA GLU A 233 -13.84 -8.06 25.28
C GLU A 233 -12.66 -7.11 25.30
N PHE A 234 -12.72 -6.11 24.44
CA PHE A 234 -11.79 -4.99 24.41
C PHE A 234 -12.48 -3.75 24.98
N GLN A 235 -11.91 -3.16 26.00
CA GLN A 235 -12.39 -1.92 26.60
C GLN A 235 -11.39 -0.81 26.33
N ARG A 236 -11.84 0.26 25.70
CA ARG A 236 -11.01 1.39 25.31
C ARG A 236 -10.31 2.05 26.50
N GLY A 237 -9.01 2.35 26.34
CA GLY A 237 -8.19 3.13 27.24
C GLY A 237 -8.12 4.62 26.87
N PRO A 238 -7.44 5.42 27.70
CA PRO A 238 -7.38 6.87 27.52
C PRO A 238 -6.57 7.32 26.29
N ALA A 239 -5.67 6.49 25.77
CA ALA A 239 -4.88 6.80 24.55
C ALA A 239 -5.75 6.83 23.29
N ILE A 240 -6.83 6.06 23.24
CA ILE A 240 -7.81 6.10 22.17
C ILE A 240 -8.89 7.13 22.55
N SER A 241 -8.55 8.42 22.55
CA SER A 241 -9.53 9.48 22.77
C SER A 241 -10.03 10.01 21.43
N SER A 242 -11.35 10.29 21.33
CA SER A 242 -11.88 11.03 20.20
C SER A 242 -11.27 12.43 20.23
N VAL A 243 -10.39 12.74 19.29
CA VAL A 243 -9.85 14.11 19.12
C VAL A 243 -11.01 14.97 18.65
N LYS A 244 -11.63 15.70 19.58
CA LYS A 244 -12.62 16.71 19.20
C LYS A 244 -11.92 17.80 18.41
N PRO A 245 -12.45 18.21 17.23
CA PRO A 245 -11.84 19.28 16.47
C PRO A 245 -11.72 20.54 17.35
N SER A 246 -10.56 21.17 17.35
CA SER A 246 -10.30 22.36 18.14
C SER A 246 -11.20 23.49 17.68
N ILE A 247 -12.08 23.98 18.59
CA ILE A 247 -12.95 25.13 18.34
C ILE A 247 -12.09 26.34 17.95
N LEU A 248 -10.89 26.46 18.50
CA LEU A 248 -9.95 27.53 18.19
C LEU A 248 -9.52 27.50 16.71
N LEU A 249 -9.15 26.34 16.17
CA LEU A 249 -8.76 26.20 14.75
C LEU A 249 -9.94 26.51 13.81
N LEU A 250 -11.14 26.06 14.15
CA LEU A 250 -12.34 26.37 13.37
C LEU A 250 -12.71 27.86 13.41
N THR A 251 -12.53 28.52 14.56
CA THR A 251 -12.75 29.97 14.65
C THR A 251 -11.70 30.76 13.87
N ILE A 252 -10.43 30.34 13.89
CA ILE A 252 -9.36 30.96 13.07
C ILE A 252 -9.66 30.80 11.58
N ALA A 253 -10.04 29.61 11.13
CA ALA A 253 -10.42 29.36 9.74
C ALA A 253 -11.63 30.18 9.31
N GLY A 254 -12.66 30.27 10.15
CA GLY A 254 -13.82 31.12 9.93
C GLY A 254 -13.46 32.59 9.85
N LEU A 255 -12.56 33.06 10.70
CA LEU A 255 -12.09 34.45 10.69
C LEU A 255 -11.28 34.78 9.41
N MET A 256 -10.40 33.86 8.99
CA MET A 256 -9.65 34.02 7.72
C MET A 256 -10.59 34.06 6.50
N ALA A 257 -11.60 33.19 6.46
CA ALA A 257 -12.59 33.18 5.40
C ALA A 257 -13.40 34.49 5.38
N LEU A 258 -13.76 35.03 6.55
CA LEU A 258 -14.44 36.32 6.67
C LEU A 258 -13.57 37.47 6.18
N ILE A 259 -12.31 37.51 6.56
CA ILE A 259 -11.35 38.54 6.09
C ILE A 259 -11.18 38.44 4.57
N GLY A 260 -11.03 37.24 4.02
CA GLY A 260 -10.92 37.02 2.57
C GLY A 260 -12.16 37.53 1.81
N THR A 261 -13.37 37.23 2.29
CA THR A 261 -14.62 37.71 1.67
C THR A 261 -14.77 39.22 1.76
N LEU A 262 -14.43 39.84 2.89
CA LEU A 262 -14.45 41.31 3.05
C LEU A 262 -13.42 41.99 2.13
N LEU A 263 -12.22 41.43 2.02
CA LEU A 263 -11.19 41.97 1.13
C LEU A 263 -11.62 41.86 -0.33
N GLY A 264 -12.17 40.69 -0.72
CA GLY A 264 -12.73 40.50 -2.06
C GLY A 264 -13.82 41.48 -2.39
N MET A 265 -14.74 41.77 -1.45
CA MET A 265 -15.83 42.73 -1.60
C MET A 265 -15.30 44.15 -1.73
N LEU A 266 -14.28 44.54 -0.96
CA LEU A 266 -13.63 45.86 -1.07
C LEU A 266 -12.92 46.04 -2.42
N LEU A 267 -12.24 44.97 -2.90
CA LEU A 267 -11.58 44.98 -4.21
C LEU A 267 -12.61 45.12 -5.35
N LEU A 268 -13.72 44.39 -5.24
CA LEU A 268 -14.82 44.47 -6.20
C LEU A 268 -15.42 45.88 -6.21
N GLN A 269 -15.72 46.45 -5.03
CA GLN A 269 -16.26 47.79 -4.88
C GLN A 269 -15.31 48.87 -5.47
N ARG A 270 -13.98 48.73 -5.22
CA ARG A 270 -12.97 49.63 -5.83
C ARG A 270 -12.89 49.49 -7.34
N SER A 271 -13.04 48.25 -7.85
CA SER A 271 -13.05 48.00 -9.30
C SER A 271 -14.28 48.62 -9.95
N TRP A 272 -15.46 48.41 -9.36
CA TRP A 272 -16.70 49.00 -9.84
C TRP A 272 -16.71 50.57 -9.76
N SER A 273 -16.20 51.13 -8.66
CA SER A 273 -16.08 52.58 -8.51
C SER A 273 -15.14 53.23 -9.54
N ARG A 274 -14.06 52.53 -9.89
CA ARG A 274 -13.12 52.96 -10.95
C ARG A 274 -13.74 52.88 -12.34
N ALA A 275 -14.49 51.79 -12.62
CA ALA A 275 -15.21 51.65 -13.87
C ALA A 275 -16.30 52.70 -14.03
N LEU A 276 -17.11 52.94 -12.99
CA LEU A 276 -18.14 54.00 -12.98
C LEU A 276 -17.57 55.38 -13.20
N ARG A 277 -16.45 55.73 -12.54
CA ARG A 277 -15.80 57.04 -12.76
C ARG A 277 -15.24 57.18 -14.18
N ALA A 278 -14.66 56.10 -14.73
CA ALA A 278 -14.16 56.11 -16.09
C ALA A 278 -15.31 56.28 -17.11
N ASP A 279 -16.44 55.61 -16.89
CA ASP A 279 -17.59 55.71 -17.77
C ASP A 279 -18.34 57.03 -17.62
N ALA A 280 -18.42 57.59 -16.40
CA ALA A 280 -18.94 58.95 -16.17
C ALA A 280 -18.08 59.99 -16.88
N ASN A 281 -16.76 59.89 -16.84
CA ASN A 281 -15.87 60.80 -17.59
C ASN A 281 -16.04 60.62 -19.10
N THR A 282 -16.24 59.39 -19.60
CA THR A 282 -16.50 59.08 -21.00
C THR A 282 -17.83 59.71 -21.47
N LEU A 283 -18.89 59.63 -20.66
CA LEU A 283 -20.17 60.20 -20.91
C LEU A 283 -20.10 61.79 -20.93
N THR A 284 -19.33 62.37 -20.02
CA THR A 284 -19.05 63.78 -19.99
C THR A 284 -18.28 64.30 -21.21
N GLN A 285 -17.30 63.53 -21.66
CA GLN A 285 -16.56 63.82 -22.89
C GLN A 285 -17.46 63.70 -24.14
N LEU A 286 -18.39 62.76 -24.17
CA LEU A 286 -19.39 62.61 -25.24
C LEU A 286 -20.33 63.77 -25.27
N THR A 287 -20.80 64.34 -24.14
CA THR A 287 -21.66 65.53 -24.04
C THR A 287 -20.96 66.82 -24.48
N LEU A 288 -19.63 66.85 -24.39
CA LEU A 288 -18.77 67.92 -24.86
C LEU A 288 -18.37 67.79 -26.34
N GLY A 289 -18.90 66.84 -27.06
CA GLY A 289 -18.64 66.59 -28.50
C GLY A 289 -17.32 65.95 -28.85
N HIS A 290 -16.58 65.45 -27.90
CA HIS A 290 -15.32 64.67 -28.16
C HIS A 290 -15.56 63.20 -28.45
N LYS A 291 -14.72 62.60 -29.34
CA LYS A 291 -14.72 61.16 -29.58
C LYS A 291 -14.23 60.46 -28.33
N ALA A 292 -15.10 59.71 -27.65
CA ALA A 292 -14.76 58.94 -26.48
C ALA A 292 -14.53 57.45 -26.82
N GLN A 293 -13.63 56.76 -26.09
CA GLN A 293 -13.41 55.32 -26.15
C GLN A 293 -14.55 54.59 -25.43
N GLY A 294 -14.80 53.32 -25.80
CA GLY A 294 -15.95 52.53 -25.37
C GLY A 294 -16.16 52.45 -23.85
N ILE A 295 -17.42 52.31 -23.47
CA ILE A 295 -17.89 52.18 -22.07
C ILE A 295 -17.51 50.80 -21.52
N LYS A 296 -17.10 50.76 -20.29
CA LYS A 296 -16.69 49.55 -19.57
C LYS A 296 -17.84 48.81 -18.90
N LEU A 297 -18.89 49.51 -18.53
CA LEU A 297 -20.07 48.91 -17.89
C LEU A 297 -21.23 48.81 -18.88
N GLY A 298 -21.56 47.61 -19.31
CA GLY A 298 -22.59 47.32 -20.30
C GLY A 298 -23.93 47.99 -20.06
N PRO A 299 -24.46 48.19 -18.86
CA PRO A 299 -25.70 48.91 -18.61
C PRO A 299 -25.69 50.42 -18.98
N LEU A 300 -24.52 51.03 -19.09
CA LEU A 300 -24.40 52.46 -19.51
C LEU A 300 -24.22 52.67 -21.02
N GLU A 301 -24.01 51.58 -21.75
CA GLU A 301 -23.82 51.60 -23.21
C GLU A 301 -25.04 52.15 -24.00
N PRO A 302 -26.30 51.79 -23.66
CA PRO A 302 -27.48 52.40 -24.30
C PRO A 302 -27.60 53.89 -24.06
N LEU A 303 -27.19 54.39 -22.88
CA LEU A 303 -27.19 55.80 -22.53
C LEU A 303 -26.18 56.57 -23.40
N ALA A 304 -24.98 56.01 -23.60
CA ALA A 304 -23.95 56.59 -24.45
C ALA A 304 -24.38 56.65 -25.91
N GLN A 305 -25.03 55.61 -26.39
CA GLN A 305 -25.59 55.55 -27.74
C GLN A 305 -26.69 56.57 -27.94
N ASN A 306 -27.58 56.80 -26.95
CA ASN A 306 -28.59 57.80 -27.00
C ASN A 306 -28.01 59.20 -27.01
N ILE A 307 -26.98 59.48 -26.19
CA ILE A 307 -26.28 60.80 -26.19
C ILE A 307 -25.64 61.04 -27.57
N GLN A 308 -24.99 60.05 -28.17
CA GLN A 308 -24.41 60.20 -29.53
C GLN A 308 -25.47 60.43 -30.59
N GLN A 309 -26.66 59.88 -30.50
CA GLN A 309 -27.76 60.10 -31.42
C GLN A 309 -28.35 61.49 -31.26
N LEU A 310 -28.46 62.01 -30.02
CA LEU A 310 -28.93 63.38 -29.77
C LEU A 310 -27.96 64.44 -30.28
N LEU A 311 -26.66 64.19 -30.09
CA LEU A 311 -25.63 65.13 -30.63
C LEU A 311 -25.56 65.12 -32.17
N LYS A 312 -25.92 64.04 -32.85
CA LYS A 312 -26.03 63.96 -34.30
C LYS A 312 -27.31 64.68 -34.85
N ARG A 313 -28.30 65.00 -33.98
CA ARG A 313 -29.58 65.66 -34.36
C ARG A 313 -29.62 67.15 -34.06
N ALA A 314 -28.54 67.72 -33.49
CA ALA A 314 -28.48 69.19 -33.26
C ALA A 314 -28.10 69.87 -34.60
N PRO A 315 -28.83 70.96 -35.00
CA PRO A 315 -28.59 71.66 -36.26
C PRO A 315 -27.28 72.42 -36.18
N GLU A 316 -26.49 72.33 -37.30
CA GLU A 316 -25.38 73.26 -37.51
C GLU A 316 -25.84 74.70 -37.61
N ALA A 317 -25.31 75.59 -36.76
CA ALA A 317 -25.42 77.02 -36.94
C ALA A 317 -24.12 77.53 -37.55
N ASP A 318 -24.30 78.19 -38.72
CA ASP A 318 -23.32 78.89 -39.54
C ASP A 318 -22.42 79.86 -38.81
N SER A 319 -21.15 79.96 -39.17
CA SER A 319 -20.51 81.08 -39.77
C SER A 319 -18.97 80.97 -39.88
N ALA A 320 -18.53 81.35 -41.09
CA ALA A 320 -17.15 81.36 -41.52
C ALA A 320 -16.43 82.65 -41.08
N PRO A 321 -15.21 82.98 -41.64
CA PRO A 321 -13.87 82.48 -41.39
C PRO A 321 -12.90 83.65 -41.12
N ALA A 322 -11.69 83.44 -40.64
CA ALA A 322 -10.52 84.19 -40.94
C ALA A 322 -9.19 83.56 -40.57
N ASN A 323 -8.47 83.31 -41.63
CA ASN A 323 -7.03 83.42 -41.90
C ASN A 323 -6.01 83.60 -40.74
N SER A 324 -5.02 82.72 -40.64
CA SER A 324 -3.71 82.82 -41.34
C SER A 324 -2.70 81.85 -40.80
N SER A 325 -2.07 81.11 -41.70
CA SER A 325 -0.81 80.36 -41.51
C SER A 325 0.40 81.28 -41.45
N PRO A 326 1.68 80.88 -41.34
CA PRO A 326 2.24 79.49 -41.31
C PRO A 326 3.53 79.27 -40.43
N SER A 327 4.06 78.13 -40.63
CA SER A 327 5.46 77.70 -40.49
C SER A 327 5.92 77.17 -39.16
N THR A 328 6.60 76.04 -38.98
CA THR A 328 7.55 75.24 -39.69
C THR A 328 7.88 74.02 -38.81
N GLU A 329 7.97 72.85 -39.40
CA GLU A 329 8.62 71.61 -38.90
C GLU A 329 10.13 71.85 -38.54
N PRO A 330 10.85 70.90 -37.92
CA PRO A 330 10.72 69.45 -37.96
C PRO A 330 11.11 68.69 -36.67
N LYS A 331 10.83 67.41 -36.73
CA LYS A 331 11.32 66.32 -35.89
C LYS A 331 12.86 66.15 -35.81
N PRO A 332 13.48 65.57 -34.80
CA PRO A 332 13.59 64.05 -34.82
C PRO A 332 13.54 63.27 -33.49
N LYS A 333 13.52 61.95 -33.63
CA LYS A 333 13.58 60.83 -32.69
C LYS A 333 14.97 60.56 -32.13
N PRO A 334 15.12 59.46 -31.33
CA PRO A 334 15.41 59.37 -29.90
C PRO A 334 16.87 58.95 -29.62
N PRO A 335 17.33 58.74 -28.43
CA PRO A 335 17.49 57.42 -27.88
C PRO A 335 17.57 57.22 -26.34
N VAL A 336 17.25 56.00 -25.89
CA VAL A 336 17.97 55.10 -24.98
C VAL A 336 18.41 55.56 -23.54
N SER A 337 17.94 54.77 -22.58
CA SER A 337 18.34 54.55 -21.19
C SER A 337 19.85 54.57 -20.93
N PRO A 338 20.37 54.80 -19.73
CA PRO A 338 20.47 53.79 -18.69
C PRO A 338 20.44 54.28 -17.22
N TYR A 339 20.20 53.33 -16.33
CA TYR A 339 20.62 53.15 -14.93
C TYR A 339 21.39 54.27 -14.20
N GLN A 340 20.94 54.57 -12.98
CA GLN A 340 21.76 54.45 -11.74
C GLN A 340 21.00 55.00 -10.51
N HIS A 341 21.09 54.16 -9.46
CA HIS A 341 21.14 54.41 -8.03
C HIS A 341 21.01 55.86 -7.51
N ASP A 342 20.22 56.00 -6.45
CA ASP A 342 20.77 56.55 -5.21
C ASP A 342 19.91 56.13 -4.00
N ASN A 343 20.64 55.76 -2.96
CA ASN A 343 20.21 55.47 -1.60
C ASN A 343 19.76 56.78 -0.92
N ASP A 344 18.76 56.69 -0.05
CA ASP A 344 18.76 57.52 1.14
C ASP A 344 18.27 56.75 2.35
N ILE A 345 19.13 56.73 3.30
CA ILE A 345 19.14 56.18 4.63
C ILE A 345 18.25 57.02 5.53
N LEU A 346 17.44 56.43 6.37
CA LEU A 346 16.96 56.99 7.61
C LEU A 346 17.41 56.13 8.77
N ASP A 347 18.40 56.68 9.50
CA ASP A 347 18.84 56.20 10.80
C ASP A 347 17.72 56.30 11.84
N ILE A 348 17.55 55.23 12.60
CA ILE A 348 16.93 55.26 13.91
C ILE A 348 17.86 54.53 14.89
N ASP A 349 18.46 55.32 15.78
CA ASP A 349 19.17 54.85 16.94
C ASP A 349 18.29 54.06 17.88
N ILE A 350 18.72 52.87 18.26
CA ILE A 350 18.26 52.18 19.45
C ILE A 350 19.44 51.81 20.32
N LEU A 351 19.35 52.34 21.53
CA LEU A 351 20.31 52.23 22.60
C LEU A 351 20.54 50.80 23.07
N ASP A 352 21.79 50.50 23.39
CA ASP A 352 22.30 49.34 24.10
C ASP A 352 21.61 49.17 25.46
N ASP A 353 21.22 47.94 25.75
CA ASP A 353 21.32 47.32 27.08
C ASP A 353 21.46 45.80 26.92
N ASP A 354 22.68 45.33 27.06
CA ASP A 354 23.06 43.94 27.14
C ASP A 354 23.29 43.53 28.60
N PRO A 355 22.63 42.54 29.12
CA PRO A 355 23.05 41.89 30.35
C PRO A 355 23.10 40.37 30.27
N PHE A 356 23.82 39.76 29.33
CA PHE A 356 24.31 38.40 29.52
C PHE A 356 25.59 38.11 28.72
N ASN A 357 26.69 38.47 29.33
CA ASN A 357 28.02 38.00 28.96
C ASN A 357 28.12 36.46 29.19
N MET A 358 28.01 35.65 28.17
CA MET A 358 28.50 34.29 28.17
C MET A 358 29.58 34.13 27.10
N GLN A 359 30.79 33.90 27.56
CA GLN A 359 31.97 33.54 26.81
C GLN A 359 31.65 32.37 25.86
N THR A 360 31.82 32.57 24.58
CA THR A 360 31.92 31.51 23.59
C THR A 360 33.24 30.78 23.78
N PRO A 361 33.23 29.45 23.93
CA PRO A 361 34.46 28.70 23.75
C PRO A 361 34.79 28.66 22.25
N ASP A 362 36.05 28.98 21.93
CA ASP A 362 36.64 28.72 20.63
C ASP A 362 36.39 27.25 20.24
N THR A 363 35.57 27.01 19.26
CA THR A 363 35.41 25.70 18.64
C THR A 363 36.41 25.61 17.50
N ASP A 364 37.54 25.01 17.82
CA ASP A 364 38.37 24.36 16.80
C ASP A 364 37.49 23.53 15.87
N SER A 365 37.51 23.88 14.60
CA SER A 365 36.94 23.05 13.53
C SER A 365 37.81 21.81 13.33
N SER A 366 37.70 20.86 14.25
CA SER A 366 38.05 19.47 13.97
C SER A 366 36.84 18.85 13.31
N SER A 367 36.97 18.50 12.04
CA SER A 367 36.04 17.63 11.31
C SER A 367 35.82 16.36 12.14
N GLN A 368 34.73 16.32 12.91
CA GLN A 368 34.22 15.05 13.42
C GLN A 368 33.82 14.21 12.19
N HIS A 369 34.65 13.21 11.87
CA HIS A 369 34.20 12.13 11.01
C HIS A 369 32.99 11.48 11.72
N ALA A 370 31.78 11.73 11.25
CA ALA A 370 30.65 10.98 11.68
C ALA A 370 30.91 9.51 11.31
N ASP A 371 30.97 8.64 12.32
CA ASP A 371 31.15 7.21 12.11
C ASP A 371 29.91 6.69 11.35
N ILE A 372 30.13 6.28 10.10
CA ILE A 372 29.08 5.65 9.29
C ILE A 372 28.77 4.30 9.94
N PRO A 373 27.50 4.01 10.33
CA PRO A 373 27.16 2.73 10.92
C PRO A 373 27.41 1.60 9.92
N GLU A 374 27.90 0.47 10.41
CA GLU A 374 28.05 -0.72 9.59
C GLU A 374 26.67 -1.28 9.28
N LEU A 375 26.25 -1.20 8.00
CA LEU A 375 25.00 -1.77 7.54
C LEU A 375 25.20 -3.25 7.18
N PRO A 376 24.28 -4.15 7.61
CA PRO A 376 24.37 -5.57 7.27
C PRO A 376 24.36 -5.78 5.76
N ALA A 377 25.34 -6.51 5.23
CA ALA A 377 25.43 -6.81 3.79
C ALA A 377 24.18 -7.52 3.27
N GLU A 378 23.48 -8.26 4.11
CA GLU A 378 22.27 -9.03 3.79
C GLU A 378 21.07 -8.19 3.37
N ILE A 379 21.03 -6.87 3.70
CA ILE A 379 19.94 -6.00 3.26
C ILE A 379 20.09 -5.57 1.79
N PHE A 380 21.32 -5.60 1.24
CA PHE A 380 21.62 -5.25 -0.15
C PHE A 380 21.37 -6.46 -1.06
N ARG A 381 20.10 -6.60 -1.50
CA ARG A 381 19.66 -7.75 -2.26
C ARG A 381 19.90 -7.60 -3.76
N ALA A 382 19.50 -8.61 -4.54
CA ALA A 382 19.77 -8.65 -5.97
C ALA A 382 19.14 -7.48 -6.77
N TYR A 383 18.05 -6.88 -6.28
CA TYR A 383 17.35 -5.80 -7.01
C TYR A 383 16.68 -4.75 -6.10
N ASP A 384 16.84 -4.82 -4.80
CA ASP A 384 16.36 -3.83 -3.83
C ASP A 384 17.20 -3.86 -2.54
N ILE A 385 16.95 -2.90 -1.66
CA ILE A 385 17.42 -2.96 -0.28
C ILE A 385 16.24 -3.39 0.56
N ARG A 386 16.40 -4.41 1.42
CA ARG A 386 15.31 -4.96 2.23
C ARG A 386 15.79 -5.43 3.59
N GLY A 387 15.11 -4.99 4.67
CA GLY A 387 15.46 -5.38 6.03
C GLY A 387 14.29 -5.35 7.00
N VAL A 388 14.52 -5.87 8.19
CA VAL A 388 13.60 -5.80 9.33
C VAL A 388 13.81 -4.46 10.03
N VAL A 389 12.74 -3.66 10.10
CA VAL A 389 12.77 -2.32 10.70
C VAL A 389 13.20 -2.37 12.17
N GLY A 390 14.09 -1.47 12.55
CA GLY A 390 14.66 -1.40 13.91
C GLY A 390 15.70 -2.50 14.22
N LYS A 391 16.00 -3.41 13.26
CA LYS A 391 17.04 -4.44 13.38
C LYS A 391 18.09 -4.27 12.30
N SER A 392 17.83 -4.77 11.10
CA SER A 392 18.75 -4.67 9.96
C SER A 392 18.52 -3.43 9.11
N LEU A 393 17.36 -2.77 9.21
CA LEU A 393 17.04 -1.51 8.56
C LEU A 393 16.61 -0.49 9.62
N THR A 394 17.54 0.39 10.01
CA THR A 394 17.32 1.43 11.02
C THR A 394 17.14 2.80 10.37
N GLU A 395 16.52 3.74 11.09
CA GLU A 395 16.37 5.12 10.64
C GLU A 395 17.72 5.76 10.30
N GLU A 396 18.71 5.60 11.19
CA GLU A 396 20.08 6.07 10.95
C GLU A 396 20.69 5.41 9.71
N GLY A 397 20.52 4.09 9.55
CA GLY A 397 20.98 3.38 8.35
C GLY A 397 20.36 3.92 7.07
N VAL A 398 19.08 4.26 7.10
CA VAL A 398 18.36 4.83 5.94
C VAL A 398 18.82 6.26 5.62
N TYR A 399 19.18 7.06 6.62
CA TYR A 399 19.86 8.34 6.38
C TYR A 399 21.14 8.14 5.57
N TRP A 400 22.01 7.23 5.98
CA TRP A 400 23.28 6.97 5.27
C TRP A 400 23.05 6.34 3.90
N LEU A 401 22.01 5.51 3.73
CA LEU A 401 21.60 5.07 2.40
C LEU A 401 21.17 6.24 1.52
N GLY A 402 20.46 7.22 2.08
CA GLY A 402 20.12 8.48 1.40
C GLY A 402 21.38 9.24 0.95
N ARG A 403 22.43 9.30 1.80
CA ARG A 403 23.73 9.88 1.45
C ARG A 403 24.40 9.14 0.29
N ALA A 404 24.38 7.81 0.30
CA ALA A 404 24.98 6.99 -0.76
C ALA A 404 24.23 7.13 -2.09
N ILE A 405 22.89 7.06 -2.04
CA ILE A 405 22.02 7.20 -3.21
C ILE A 405 22.13 8.61 -3.80
N GLY A 406 22.06 9.65 -2.97
CA GLY A 406 22.24 11.02 -3.43
C GLY A 406 23.59 11.27 -4.09
N SER A 407 24.66 10.72 -3.50
CA SER A 407 25.99 10.78 -4.10
C SER A 407 26.04 10.08 -5.46
N ALA A 408 25.44 8.89 -5.57
CA ALA A 408 25.39 8.14 -6.83
C ALA A 408 24.57 8.85 -7.90
N SER A 409 23.44 9.46 -7.52
CA SER A 409 22.59 10.27 -8.42
C SER A 409 23.35 11.49 -8.95
N LEU A 410 24.04 12.21 -8.07
CA LEU A 410 24.86 13.36 -8.46
C LEU A 410 26.05 12.98 -9.35
N ASP A 411 26.68 11.81 -9.10
CA ASP A 411 27.75 11.27 -9.94
C ASP A 411 27.25 10.90 -11.34
N ALA A 412 25.98 10.48 -11.45
CA ALA A 412 25.31 10.24 -12.73
C ALA A 412 24.83 11.52 -13.42
N GLY A 413 25.04 12.70 -12.82
CA GLY A 413 24.59 13.99 -13.35
C GLY A 413 23.14 14.34 -13.05
N GLU A 414 22.50 13.61 -12.12
CA GLU A 414 21.06 13.72 -11.78
C GLU A 414 20.90 14.35 -10.38
N PRO A 415 20.77 15.69 -10.30
CA PRO A 415 20.65 16.36 -9.02
C PRO A 415 19.23 16.29 -8.40
N LYS A 416 18.22 15.85 -9.16
CA LYS A 416 16.84 15.78 -8.71
C LYS A 416 16.44 14.33 -8.45
N VAL A 417 15.81 14.10 -7.28
CA VAL A 417 15.37 12.76 -6.86
C VAL A 417 13.94 12.83 -6.35
N VAL A 418 13.05 11.99 -6.87
CA VAL A 418 11.71 11.83 -6.31
C VAL A 418 11.73 10.77 -5.22
N VAL A 419 10.96 10.97 -4.14
CA VAL A 419 10.84 10.01 -3.03
C VAL A 419 9.37 9.72 -2.77
N GLY A 420 9.01 8.44 -2.78
CA GLY A 420 7.67 7.98 -2.39
C GLY A 420 7.75 6.90 -1.32
N ARG A 421 6.65 6.63 -0.63
CA ARG A 421 6.56 5.56 0.36
C ARG A 421 5.22 4.84 0.30
N ASP A 422 5.21 3.57 0.71
CA ASP A 422 3.98 2.79 0.88
C ASP A 422 3.24 3.14 2.19
N GLY A 423 2.21 2.37 2.53
CA GLY A 423 1.36 2.58 3.70
C GLY A 423 1.91 2.04 5.02
N ARG A 424 3.11 1.47 5.06
CA ARG A 424 3.71 0.87 6.26
C ARG A 424 3.94 1.91 7.35
N LEU A 425 3.73 1.51 8.62
CA LEU A 425 3.86 2.40 9.77
C LEU A 425 5.25 3.01 9.93
N SER A 426 6.28 2.30 9.51
CA SER A 426 7.67 2.78 9.51
C SER A 426 7.98 3.76 8.36
N GLY A 427 7.11 3.84 7.34
CA GLY A 427 7.33 4.64 6.14
C GLY A 427 7.65 6.10 6.42
N PRO A 428 6.87 6.83 7.24
CA PRO A 428 7.12 8.25 7.51
C PRO A 428 8.50 8.55 8.08
N ALA A 429 8.93 7.82 9.13
CA ALA A 429 10.22 8.03 9.76
C ALA A 429 11.38 7.69 8.81
N LEU A 430 11.30 6.56 8.10
CA LEU A 430 12.31 6.18 7.12
C LEU A 430 12.38 7.17 5.95
N SER A 431 11.24 7.72 5.50
CA SER A 431 11.19 8.72 4.44
C SER A 431 11.89 10.02 4.83
N GLU A 432 11.62 10.49 6.05
CA GLU A 432 12.27 11.69 6.59
C GLU A 432 13.79 11.54 6.60
N GLN A 433 14.30 10.41 7.09
CA GLN A 433 15.74 10.15 7.15
C GLN A 433 16.37 9.99 5.76
N LEU A 434 15.70 9.29 4.85
CA LEU A 434 16.16 9.16 3.46
C LEU A 434 16.26 10.53 2.77
N ILE A 435 15.22 11.35 2.88
CA ILE A 435 15.14 12.69 2.30
C ILE A 435 16.26 13.56 2.88
N GLN A 436 16.47 13.54 4.20
CA GLN A 436 17.53 14.29 4.84
C GLN A 436 18.91 13.88 4.29
N GLY A 437 19.17 12.56 4.16
CA GLY A 437 20.42 12.07 3.58
C GLY A 437 20.65 12.51 2.13
N LEU A 438 19.59 12.52 1.30
CA LEU A 438 19.65 13.03 -0.07
C LEU A 438 19.93 14.54 -0.12
N VAL A 439 19.25 15.32 0.73
CA VAL A 439 19.44 16.79 0.85
C VAL A 439 20.87 17.12 1.29
N ASP A 440 21.39 16.40 2.28
CA ASP A 440 22.76 16.61 2.79
C ASP A 440 23.83 16.18 1.78
N SER A 441 23.48 15.39 0.79
CA SER A 441 24.34 15.10 -0.37
C SER A 441 24.35 16.24 -1.39
N GLY A 442 23.34 17.11 -1.39
CA GLY A 442 23.15 18.21 -2.33
C GLY A 442 22.05 17.98 -3.36
N CYS A 443 21.20 16.95 -3.19
CA CYS A 443 20.10 16.68 -4.10
C CYS A 443 18.89 17.60 -3.85
N GLN A 444 18.18 17.92 -4.92
CA GLN A 444 16.83 18.50 -4.86
C GLN A 444 15.82 17.35 -4.79
N VAL A 445 15.08 17.26 -3.71
CA VAL A 445 14.16 16.15 -3.46
C VAL A 445 12.72 16.60 -3.68
N ALA A 446 11.98 15.84 -4.50
CA ALA A 446 10.54 15.99 -4.62
C ALA A 446 9.86 14.86 -3.80
N ASP A 447 9.28 15.20 -2.65
CA ASP A 447 8.56 14.25 -1.80
C ASP A 447 7.16 14.01 -2.34
N LEU A 448 6.88 12.82 -2.83
CA LEU A 448 5.57 12.39 -3.32
C LEU A 448 4.65 11.94 -2.17
N GLY A 449 5.21 11.65 -0.98
CA GLY A 449 4.52 11.10 0.17
C GLY A 449 4.06 9.67 0.00
N MET A 450 2.83 9.37 0.42
CA MET A 450 2.28 8.02 0.34
C MET A 450 1.66 7.78 -1.03
N VAL A 451 2.36 6.97 -1.85
CA VAL A 451 2.00 6.65 -3.23
C VAL A 451 2.34 5.20 -3.56
N PRO A 452 1.67 4.56 -4.51
CA PRO A 452 2.10 3.28 -5.11
C PRO A 452 3.49 3.35 -5.75
N THR A 453 4.20 2.23 -5.79
CA THR A 453 5.51 2.12 -6.48
C THR A 453 5.46 2.60 -7.94
N PRO A 454 4.45 2.24 -8.78
CA PRO A 454 4.35 2.73 -10.14
C PRO A 454 4.33 4.26 -10.25
N VAL A 455 3.77 4.96 -9.26
CA VAL A 455 3.71 6.44 -9.27
C VAL A 455 5.11 7.07 -9.13
N VAL A 456 6.01 6.42 -8.38
CA VAL A 456 7.43 6.86 -8.33
C VAL A 456 8.09 6.67 -9.69
N TYR A 457 7.89 5.53 -10.34
CA TYR A 457 8.39 5.30 -11.69
C TYR A 457 7.76 6.25 -12.71
N PHE A 458 6.47 6.53 -12.61
CA PHE A 458 5.80 7.52 -13.44
C PHE A 458 6.43 8.90 -13.27
N ALA A 459 6.68 9.32 -12.02
CA ALA A 459 7.33 10.60 -11.74
C ALA A 459 8.72 10.69 -12.36
N THR A 460 9.53 9.61 -12.31
CA THR A 460 10.87 9.60 -12.95
C THR A 460 10.84 9.62 -14.49
N ASN A 461 9.69 9.37 -15.09
CA ASN A 461 9.50 9.41 -16.55
C ASN A 461 8.79 10.66 -17.05
N THR A 462 8.08 11.40 -16.18
CA THR A 462 7.20 12.52 -16.60
C THR A 462 7.59 13.86 -15.99
N THR A 463 8.53 13.86 -15.03
CA THR A 463 9.09 15.09 -14.45
C THR A 463 10.53 15.30 -14.91
N ASP A 464 11.17 16.33 -14.42
CA ASP A 464 12.59 16.62 -14.67
C ASP A 464 13.55 15.87 -13.72
N ALA A 465 13.04 14.94 -12.91
CA ALA A 465 13.81 14.05 -12.05
C ALA A 465 13.83 12.65 -12.64
N SER A 466 14.95 12.18 -13.21
CA SER A 466 15.09 10.82 -13.72
C SER A 466 15.62 9.83 -12.67
N SER A 467 15.81 10.28 -11.43
CA SER A 467 16.17 9.47 -10.28
C SER A 467 15.03 9.44 -9.26
N GLY A 468 14.83 8.30 -8.59
CA GLY A 468 13.77 8.17 -7.61
C GLY A 468 13.99 7.01 -6.64
N VAL A 469 13.39 7.11 -5.46
CA VAL A 469 13.43 6.06 -4.44
C VAL A 469 12.02 5.80 -3.92
N MET A 470 11.62 4.55 -3.96
CA MET A 470 10.40 4.08 -3.31
C MET A 470 10.73 3.36 -2.00
N ILE A 471 10.16 3.82 -0.91
CA ILE A 471 10.28 3.19 0.41
C ILE A 471 9.13 2.21 0.56
N THR A 472 9.44 0.92 0.49
CA THR A 472 8.43 -0.13 0.52
C THR A 472 8.99 -1.46 1.00
N GLY A 473 8.15 -2.23 1.66
CA GLY A 473 8.37 -3.64 1.92
C GLY A 473 7.67 -4.55 0.90
N SER A 474 7.01 -3.99 -0.15
CA SER A 474 6.19 -4.72 -1.13
C SER A 474 5.23 -5.68 -0.41
N HIS A 475 5.19 -6.95 -0.80
CA HIS A 475 4.40 -8.00 -0.16
C HIS A 475 4.99 -8.57 1.14
N ASN A 476 6.10 -8.06 1.69
CA ASN A 476 6.67 -8.58 2.93
C ASN A 476 5.78 -8.26 4.15
N PRO A 477 5.91 -9.02 5.27
CA PRO A 477 5.19 -8.73 6.51
C PRO A 477 5.39 -7.29 7.03
N PRO A 478 4.51 -6.78 7.91
CA PRO A 478 4.53 -5.40 8.40
C PRO A 478 5.87 -4.94 8.99
N ALA A 479 6.63 -5.86 9.61
CA ALA A 479 7.92 -5.57 10.23
C ALA A 479 9.07 -5.28 9.23
N TYR A 480 8.85 -5.52 7.95
CA TYR A 480 9.84 -5.27 6.89
C TYR A 480 9.60 -3.92 6.23
N ASN A 481 10.69 -3.33 5.74
CA ASN A 481 10.67 -2.23 4.80
C ASN A 481 11.92 -2.28 3.91
N GLY A 482 12.04 -1.37 2.93
CA GLY A 482 13.16 -1.38 2.01
C GLY A 482 13.14 -0.22 1.04
N LEU A 483 14.03 -0.26 0.05
CA LEU A 483 14.20 0.79 -0.94
C LEU A 483 14.28 0.16 -2.35
N LYS A 484 13.38 0.56 -3.25
CA LYS A 484 13.51 0.37 -4.70
C LYS A 484 14.09 1.65 -5.29
N ILE A 485 15.17 1.54 -6.05
CA ILE A 485 16.00 2.69 -6.42
C ILE A 485 16.10 2.80 -7.94
N VAL A 486 15.86 3.99 -8.44
CA VAL A 486 16.10 4.38 -9.84
C VAL A 486 17.14 5.49 -9.86
N ILE A 487 18.18 5.35 -10.67
CA ILE A 487 19.17 6.42 -10.93
C ILE A 487 19.30 6.61 -12.43
N ALA A 488 19.15 7.83 -12.89
CA ALA A 488 19.24 8.20 -14.32
C ALA A 488 18.35 7.31 -15.21
N GLY A 489 17.09 7.06 -14.79
CA GLY A 489 16.13 6.24 -15.53
C GLY A 489 16.46 4.75 -15.57
N GLN A 490 17.36 4.28 -14.69
CA GLN A 490 17.71 2.87 -14.57
C GLN A 490 17.39 2.35 -13.15
N THR A 491 16.55 1.32 -13.03
CA THR A 491 16.33 0.62 -11.78
C THR A 491 17.60 -0.16 -11.41
N LEU A 492 18.11 0.08 -10.20
CA LEU A 492 19.35 -0.56 -9.72
C LEU A 492 19.15 -2.07 -9.48
N SER A 493 20.19 -2.84 -9.76
CA SER A 493 20.24 -4.28 -9.49
C SER A 493 21.68 -4.80 -9.37
N GLY A 494 21.85 -5.97 -8.75
CA GLY A 494 23.11 -6.68 -8.68
C GLY A 494 24.25 -5.81 -8.17
N GLU A 495 25.31 -5.70 -8.96
CA GLU A 495 26.50 -4.93 -8.64
C GLU A 495 26.24 -3.46 -8.34
N GLN A 496 25.19 -2.86 -8.92
CA GLN A 496 24.83 -1.48 -8.67
C GLN A 496 24.29 -1.27 -7.23
N ILE A 497 23.52 -2.23 -6.71
CA ILE A 497 23.08 -2.23 -5.30
C ILE A 497 24.28 -2.46 -4.37
N THR A 498 25.16 -3.41 -4.70
CA THR A 498 26.39 -3.68 -3.94
C THR A 498 27.34 -2.47 -3.95
N ALA A 499 27.39 -1.72 -5.04
CA ALA A 499 28.18 -0.50 -5.13
C ALA A 499 27.74 0.60 -4.14
N LEU A 500 26.45 0.67 -3.79
CA LEU A 500 25.98 1.58 -2.74
C LEU A 500 26.55 1.18 -1.37
N HIS A 501 26.61 -0.11 -1.06
CA HIS A 501 27.23 -0.61 0.17
C HIS A 501 28.74 -0.29 0.21
N GLN A 502 29.46 -0.57 -0.88
CA GLN A 502 30.88 -0.25 -1.00
C GLN A 502 31.15 1.24 -0.86
N ARG A 503 30.28 2.09 -1.42
CA ARG A 503 30.35 3.55 -1.29
C ARG A 503 30.26 4.00 0.17
N LEU A 504 29.39 3.39 0.96
CA LEU A 504 29.31 3.64 2.41
C LEU A 504 30.57 3.20 3.14
N GLN A 505 31.04 1.98 2.89
CA GLN A 505 32.25 1.42 3.51
C GLN A 505 33.51 2.25 3.20
N GLN A 506 33.57 2.82 2.01
CA GLN A 506 34.71 3.64 1.55
C GLN A 506 34.52 5.13 1.82
N ASN A 507 33.44 5.53 2.49
CA ASN A 507 33.07 6.92 2.75
C ASN A 507 33.10 7.81 1.49
N GLN A 508 32.71 7.29 0.35
CA GLN A 508 32.67 8.01 -0.92
C GLN A 508 31.36 8.79 -1.07
N LEU A 509 31.11 9.69 -0.13
CA LEU A 509 29.87 10.45 -0.03
C LEU A 509 30.07 11.91 -0.40
N ARG A 510 29.19 12.44 -1.24
CA ARG A 510 29.13 13.87 -1.54
C ARG A 510 28.46 14.61 -0.38
N THR A 511 28.86 15.84 -0.17
CA THR A 511 28.24 16.75 0.78
C THR A 511 27.83 18.02 0.03
N GLY A 512 26.61 18.47 0.27
CA GLY A 512 26.05 19.66 -0.38
C GLY A 512 24.82 20.18 0.38
N ASN A 513 24.25 21.25 -0.10
CA ASN A 513 23.04 21.84 0.45
C ASN A 513 21.92 21.68 -0.60
N GLY A 514 21.15 20.63 -0.47
CA GLY A 514 19.95 20.40 -1.25
C GLY A 514 18.72 21.06 -0.63
N ALA A 515 17.55 20.75 -1.19
CA ALA A 515 16.26 21.15 -0.64
C ALA A 515 15.23 20.03 -0.88
N SER A 516 14.15 20.05 -0.12
CA SER A 516 13.04 19.13 -0.32
C SER A 516 11.72 19.92 -0.40
N ASP A 517 10.94 19.63 -1.44
CA ASP A 517 9.61 20.18 -1.64
C ASP A 517 8.59 19.05 -1.85
N ARG A 518 7.33 19.31 -1.49
CA ARG A 518 6.22 18.40 -1.73
C ARG A 518 5.78 18.46 -3.20
N LEU A 519 5.59 17.30 -3.84
CA LEU A 519 5.06 17.19 -5.20
C LEU A 519 3.81 16.32 -5.22
N GLU A 520 2.66 16.90 -5.56
CA GLU A 520 1.43 16.14 -5.78
C GLU A 520 1.38 15.63 -7.23
N ILE A 521 1.41 14.29 -7.41
CA ILE A 521 1.51 13.63 -8.72
C ILE A 521 0.39 12.62 -8.99
N LEU A 522 -0.37 12.21 -7.97
CA LEU A 522 -1.38 11.16 -8.11
C LEU A 522 -2.44 11.49 -9.17
N ASP A 523 -2.92 12.72 -9.20
CA ASP A 523 -3.92 13.14 -10.19
C ASP A 523 -3.34 13.17 -11.61
N SER A 524 -2.06 13.50 -11.77
CA SER A 524 -1.38 13.43 -13.06
C SER A 524 -1.26 11.99 -13.56
N TYR A 525 -0.89 11.06 -12.68
CA TYR A 525 -0.82 9.63 -13.00
C TYR A 525 -2.20 9.07 -13.37
N LEU A 526 -3.22 9.38 -12.56
CA LEU A 526 -4.61 8.96 -12.82
C LEU A 526 -5.08 9.47 -14.20
N ASN A 527 -4.94 10.77 -14.45
CA ASN A 527 -5.40 11.36 -15.70
C ASN A 527 -4.70 10.77 -16.91
N HIS A 528 -3.39 10.51 -16.80
CA HIS A 528 -2.63 9.90 -17.90
C HIS A 528 -3.15 8.49 -18.25
N ILE A 529 -3.55 7.69 -17.28
CA ILE A 529 -4.16 6.37 -17.52
C ILE A 529 -5.58 6.51 -18.09
N VAL A 530 -6.40 7.41 -17.52
CA VAL A 530 -7.78 7.63 -17.97
C VAL A 530 -7.81 8.15 -19.42
N GLU A 531 -6.82 8.93 -19.84
CA GLU A 531 -6.68 9.39 -21.22
C GLU A 531 -6.21 8.27 -22.17
N ASP A 532 -5.48 7.28 -21.67
CA ASP A 532 -4.94 6.18 -22.48
C ASP A 532 -5.92 5.01 -22.64
N VAL A 533 -6.66 4.65 -21.58
CA VAL A 533 -7.49 3.43 -21.51
C VAL A 533 -8.95 3.73 -21.82
N LEU A 534 -9.54 2.97 -22.73
CA LEU A 534 -10.94 3.14 -23.13
C LEU A 534 -11.77 1.90 -22.77
N ILE A 535 -12.74 2.05 -21.89
CA ILE A 535 -13.70 1.02 -21.54
C ILE A 535 -14.90 1.07 -22.50
N ALA A 536 -15.07 0.02 -23.30
CA ALA A 536 -16.13 -0.04 -24.33
C ALA A 536 -17.55 -0.31 -23.74
N ARG A 537 -17.63 -1.00 -22.59
CA ARG A 537 -18.85 -1.22 -21.83
C ARG A 537 -18.53 -1.18 -20.33
N PRO A 538 -19.42 -0.66 -19.47
CA PRO A 538 -19.20 -0.72 -18.03
C PRO A 538 -18.95 -2.16 -17.57
N LEU A 539 -17.98 -2.34 -16.71
CA LEU A 539 -17.67 -3.59 -16.03
C LEU A 539 -17.85 -3.41 -14.54
N LYS A 540 -18.45 -4.39 -13.87
CA LYS A 540 -18.55 -4.44 -12.42
C LYS A 540 -17.34 -5.18 -11.86
N VAL A 541 -16.50 -4.49 -11.10
CA VAL A 541 -15.18 -4.96 -10.68
C VAL A 541 -15.05 -4.93 -9.16
N VAL A 542 -14.64 -6.04 -8.57
CA VAL A 542 -14.19 -6.05 -7.17
C VAL A 542 -12.69 -5.74 -7.13
N VAL A 543 -12.29 -4.72 -6.39
CA VAL A 543 -10.88 -4.34 -6.24
C VAL A 543 -10.41 -4.60 -4.82
N ASP A 544 -9.40 -5.46 -4.68
CA ASP A 544 -8.78 -5.82 -3.41
C ASP A 544 -7.37 -5.21 -3.31
N CYS A 545 -7.20 -4.25 -2.41
CA CYS A 545 -5.90 -3.63 -2.16
C CYS A 545 -5.14 -4.28 -0.99
N GLY A 546 -5.70 -5.28 -0.29
CA GLY A 546 -5.07 -5.94 0.85
C GLY A 546 -4.58 -4.98 1.93
N ASN A 547 -5.25 -3.83 2.11
CA ASN A 547 -4.82 -2.68 2.93
C ASN A 547 -3.48 -2.06 2.49
N GLY A 548 -3.00 -2.37 1.29
CA GLY A 548 -1.80 -1.80 0.68
C GLY A 548 -2.02 -0.37 0.16
N VAL A 549 -0.93 0.25 -0.27
CA VAL A 549 -0.96 1.66 -0.74
C VAL A 549 -1.73 1.86 -2.04
N GLY A 550 -2.04 0.79 -2.78
CA GLY A 550 -2.94 0.86 -3.93
C GLY A 550 -4.29 1.50 -3.61
N GLY A 551 -4.77 1.35 -2.36
CA GLY A 551 -6.03 1.93 -1.88
C GLY A 551 -6.12 3.45 -1.96
N VAL A 552 -5.00 4.19 -2.04
CA VAL A 552 -5.05 5.65 -2.19
C VAL A 552 -5.61 6.11 -3.55
N ILE A 553 -5.61 5.22 -4.57
CA ILE A 553 -5.95 5.61 -5.93
C ILE A 553 -6.77 4.57 -6.70
N ALA A 554 -6.72 3.28 -6.35
CA ALA A 554 -7.28 2.20 -7.17
C ALA A 554 -8.78 2.39 -7.45
N GLU A 555 -9.59 2.70 -6.44
CA GLU A 555 -11.03 2.96 -6.58
C GLU A 555 -11.27 4.13 -7.55
N ARG A 556 -10.66 5.28 -7.27
CA ARG A 556 -10.79 6.48 -8.13
C ARG A 556 -10.34 6.23 -9.58
N LEU A 557 -9.29 5.42 -9.76
CA LEU A 557 -8.74 5.11 -11.08
C LEU A 557 -9.72 4.25 -11.89
N LEU A 558 -10.23 3.18 -11.28
CA LEU A 558 -11.15 2.24 -11.95
C LEU A 558 -12.51 2.89 -12.21
N GLU A 559 -13.01 3.73 -11.31
CA GLU A 559 -14.19 4.57 -11.56
C GLU A 559 -13.93 5.59 -12.67
N GLY A 560 -12.73 6.20 -12.68
CA GLY A 560 -12.32 7.19 -13.66
C GLY A 560 -12.29 6.66 -15.09
N ILE A 561 -11.95 5.39 -15.30
CA ILE A 561 -12.03 4.75 -16.63
C ILE A 561 -13.44 4.23 -16.97
N GLY A 562 -14.41 4.30 -16.04
CA GLY A 562 -15.82 3.98 -16.29
C GLY A 562 -16.30 2.63 -15.78
N CYS A 563 -15.64 2.03 -14.78
CA CYS A 563 -16.08 0.79 -14.14
C CYS A 563 -17.02 1.06 -12.94
N GLU A 564 -17.90 0.10 -12.64
CA GLU A 564 -18.60 0.02 -11.37
C GLU A 564 -17.71 -0.72 -10.37
N VAL A 565 -17.24 -0.03 -9.33
CA VAL A 565 -16.22 -0.54 -8.42
C VAL A 565 -16.83 -0.99 -7.10
N ILE A 566 -16.45 -2.17 -6.65
CA ILE A 566 -16.71 -2.67 -5.29
C ILE A 566 -15.36 -2.72 -4.57
N PRO A 567 -15.05 -1.78 -3.67
CA PRO A 567 -13.80 -1.77 -2.93
C PRO A 567 -13.76 -2.85 -1.85
N LEU A 568 -12.62 -3.53 -1.76
CA LEU A 568 -12.31 -4.52 -0.74
C LEU A 568 -10.93 -4.20 -0.17
N PHE A 569 -10.88 -3.93 1.15
CA PHE A 569 -9.65 -3.61 1.88
C PHE A 569 -8.82 -2.48 1.25
N CYS A 570 -9.50 -1.44 0.72
CA CYS A 570 -8.87 -0.27 0.10
C CYS A 570 -8.42 0.79 1.12
N ASP A 571 -8.86 0.72 2.37
CA ASP A 571 -8.30 1.58 3.44
C ASP A 571 -6.86 1.15 3.73
N VAL A 572 -5.90 2.08 3.57
CA VAL A 572 -4.47 1.78 3.76
C VAL A 572 -4.17 1.55 5.24
N ASP A 573 -3.66 0.36 5.56
CA ASP A 573 -3.20 0.00 6.90
C ASP A 573 -1.91 -0.82 6.82
N GLY A 574 -0.80 -0.26 7.31
CA GLY A 574 0.51 -0.90 7.27
C GLY A 574 0.66 -2.17 8.11
N LEU A 575 -0.38 -2.57 8.85
CA LEU A 575 -0.45 -3.84 9.57
C LEU A 575 -1.09 -4.97 8.73
N PHE A 576 -1.75 -4.63 7.62
CA PHE A 576 -2.45 -5.57 6.73
C PHE A 576 -3.41 -6.50 7.48
N PRO A 577 -4.43 -5.96 8.19
CA PRO A 577 -5.21 -6.72 9.16
C PRO A 577 -6.13 -7.79 8.57
N ASN A 578 -6.49 -7.68 7.29
CA ASN A 578 -7.46 -8.58 6.66
C ASN A 578 -6.79 -9.82 6.05
N HIS A 579 -5.78 -9.63 5.24
CA HIS A 579 -4.93 -10.69 4.70
C HIS A 579 -3.57 -10.11 4.30
N HIS A 580 -2.61 -10.99 4.08
CA HIS A 580 -1.30 -10.59 3.58
C HIS A 580 -1.41 -10.08 2.14
N PRO A 581 -0.88 -8.88 1.79
CA PRO A 581 -1.06 -8.29 0.47
C PRO A 581 -0.12 -8.92 -0.57
N ASP A 582 -0.38 -10.18 -0.90
CA ASP A 582 0.35 -10.96 -1.90
C ASP A 582 -0.67 -11.69 -2.79
N PRO A 583 -1.04 -11.12 -3.94
CA PRO A 583 -2.05 -11.67 -4.83
C PRO A 583 -1.60 -12.93 -5.58
N GLY A 584 -0.32 -13.32 -5.45
CA GLY A 584 0.20 -14.57 -6.00
C GLY A 584 -0.24 -15.81 -5.23
N LYS A 585 -0.85 -15.65 -4.05
CA LYS A 585 -1.25 -16.75 -3.16
C LYS A 585 -2.75 -16.91 -3.12
N PRO A 586 -3.29 -18.11 -3.45
CA PRO A 586 -4.73 -18.37 -3.45
C PRO A 586 -5.42 -18.06 -2.12
N GLU A 587 -4.75 -18.32 -0.99
CA GLU A 587 -5.30 -18.07 0.34
C GLU A 587 -5.59 -16.60 0.62
N ASN A 588 -4.90 -15.68 -0.04
CA ASN A 588 -5.10 -14.24 0.10
C ASN A 588 -6.25 -13.72 -0.77
N LEU A 589 -6.70 -14.50 -1.76
CA LEU A 589 -7.77 -14.12 -2.68
C LEU A 589 -9.16 -14.69 -2.32
N ILE A 590 -9.27 -15.44 -1.22
CA ILE A 590 -10.53 -16.11 -0.83
C ILE A 590 -11.67 -15.10 -0.72
N THR A 591 -11.46 -13.99 -0.01
CA THR A 591 -12.50 -12.96 0.18
C THR A 591 -12.83 -12.24 -1.12
N LEU A 592 -11.84 -12.02 -1.99
CA LEU A 592 -12.05 -11.47 -3.33
C LEU A 592 -12.93 -12.41 -4.16
N ILE A 593 -12.62 -13.69 -4.20
CA ILE A 593 -13.39 -14.72 -4.92
C ILE A 593 -14.84 -14.77 -4.43
N GLU A 594 -15.04 -14.87 -3.11
CA GLU A 594 -16.36 -14.88 -2.49
C GLU A 594 -17.16 -13.61 -2.81
N THR A 595 -16.49 -12.47 -2.84
CA THR A 595 -17.12 -11.18 -3.13
C THR A 595 -17.51 -11.08 -4.59
N VAL A 596 -16.63 -11.48 -5.52
CA VAL A 596 -16.96 -11.53 -6.97
C VAL A 596 -18.20 -12.37 -7.22
N GLN A 597 -18.27 -13.57 -6.63
CA GLN A 597 -19.40 -14.48 -6.80
C GLN A 597 -20.69 -13.95 -6.14
N ARG A 598 -20.59 -13.42 -4.92
CA ARG A 598 -21.73 -12.88 -4.18
C ARG A 598 -22.35 -11.66 -4.86
N GLU A 599 -21.52 -10.77 -5.36
CA GLU A 599 -21.96 -9.52 -5.99
C GLU A 599 -22.30 -9.70 -7.47
N GLY A 600 -22.00 -10.87 -8.05
CA GLY A 600 -22.13 -11.12 -9.48
C GLY A 600 -21.30 -10.16 -10.32
N ALA A 601 -20.08 -9.88 -9.87
CA ALA A 601 -19.15 -9.00 -10.57
C ALA A 601 -18.60 -9.66 -11.84
N ASP A 602 -18.20 -8.85 -12.83
CA ASP A 602 -17.60 -9.35 -14.07
C ASP A 602 -16.21 -9.97 -13.82
N LEU A 603 -15.50 -9.45 -12.81
CA LEU A 603 -14.18 -9.95 -12.37
C LEU A 603 -13.76 -9.33 -11.04
N GLY A 604 -12.65 -9.85 -10.50
CA GLY A 604 -11.92 -9.29 -9.38
C GLY A 604 -10.46 -9.01 -9.74
N VAL A 605 -9.92 -7.91 -9.23
CA VAL A 605 -8.50 -7.57 -9.31
C VAL A 605 -7.92 -7.36 -7.91
N ALA A 606 -6.69 -7.79 -7.70
CA ALA A 606 -5.99 -7.64 -6.44
C ALA A 606 -4.60 -7.05 -6.65
N PHE A 607 -4.15 -6.24 -5.70
CA PHE A 607 -2.82 -5.62 -5.71
C PHE A 607 -1.99 -6.07 -4.52
N ASP A 608 -0.67 -6.08 -4.68
CA ASP A 608 0.23 -6.27 -3.54
C ASP A 608 0.44 -4.99 -2.74
N GLY A 609 1.25 -5.07 -1.68
CA GLY A 609 1.37 -3.99 -0.70
C GLY A 609 1.80 -2.64 -1.26
N ASP A 610 2.50 -2.59 -2.38
CA ASP A 610 2.92 -1.37 -3.08
C ASP A 610 2.38 -1.25 -4.51
N ALA A 611 1.42 -2.12 -4.88
CA ALA A 611 0.62 -2.09 -6.10
C ALA A 611 1.41 -2.17 -7.41
N ASP A 612 2.57 -2.83 -7.41
CA ASP A 612 3.33 -3.11 -8.62
C ASP A 612 3.04 -4.51 -9.21
N ARG A 613 2.15 -5.30 -8.55
CA ARG A 613 1.67 -6.61 -9.01
C ARG A 613 0.16 -6.63 -9.16
N LEU A 614 -0.29 -7.44 -10.11
CA LEU A 614 -1.70 -7.71 -10.38
C LEU A 614 -2.05 -9.16 -10.13
N GLY A 615 -3.08 -9.40 -9.32
CA GLY A 615 -3.84 -10.64 -9.24
C GLY A 615 -5.17 -10.51 -9.97
N PHE A 616 -5.63 -11.57 -10.59
CA PHE A 616 -6.86 -11.58 -11.39
C PHE A 616 -7.74 -12.79 -11.06
N VAL A 617 -9.02 -12.53 -10.81
CA VAL A 617 -10.07 -13.50 -10.54
C VAL A 617 -11.20 -13.30 -11.55
N THR A 618 -11.63 -14.36 -12.22
CA THR A 618 -12.73 -14.32 -13.18
C THR A 618 -14.10 -14.22 -12.50
N ASN A 619 -15.14 -14.01 -13.28
CA ASN A 619 -16.52 -13.93 -12.79
C ASN A 619 -17.04 -15.21 -12.09
N SER A 620 -16.47 -16.39 -12.34
CA SER A 620 -16.78 -17.63 -11.63
C SER A 620 -15.97 -17.81 -10.33
N GLY A 621 -14.95 -16.98 -10.14
CA GLY A 621 -14.01 -17.11 -9.02
C GLY A 621 -12.74 -17.92 -9.35
N GLU A 622 -12.48 -18.22 -10.63
CA GLU A 622 -11.19 -18.84 -11.03
C GLU A 622 -10.07 -17.82 -10.90
N MET A 623 -9.03 -18.17 -10.12
CA MET A 623 -7.79 -17.41 -10.06
C MET A 623 -6.98 -17.65 -11.33
N ILE A 624 -6.66 -16.58 -12.06
CA ILE A 624 -5.81 -16.65 -13.25
C ILE A 624 -4.39 -16.25 -12.88
N TYR A 625 -3.44 -17.14 -13.06
CA TYR A 625 -2.03 -16.85 -12.82
C TYR A 625 -1.48 -15.85 -13.85
N PRO A 626 -0.53 -14.99 -13.47
CA PRO A 626 -0.02 -13.90 -14.31
C PRO A 626 0.56 -14.35 -15.65
N ASP A 627 1.21 -15.51 -15.71
CA ASP A 627 1.74 -16.07 -16.97
C ASP A 627 0.62 -16.46 -17.96
N ARG A 628 -0.54 -16.88 -17.47
CA ARG A 628 -1.73 -17.13 -18.30
C ARG A 628 -2.41 -15.83 -18.70
N LEU A 629 -2.45 -14.83 -17.79
CA LEU A 629 -2.92 -13.48 -18.12
C LEU A 629 -2.04 -12.81 -19.19
N MET A 630 -0.73 -13.02 -19.13
CA MET A 630 0.20 -12.55 -20.17
C MET A 630 -0.12 -13.06 -21.56
N MET A 631 -0.74 -14.25 -21.71
CA MET A 631 -1.14 -14.75 -23.02
C MET A 631 -2.16 -13.82 -23.68
N LEU A 632 -3.13 -13.32 -22.91
CA LEU A 632 -4.13 -12.34 -23.37
C LEU A 632 -3.46 -11.03 -23.78
N PHE A 633 -2.58 -10.47 -22.95
CA PHE A 633 -1.89 -9.23 -23.25
C PHE A 633 -0.92 -9.37 -24.46
N ALA A 634 -0.21 -10.49 -24.52
CA ALA A 634 0.73 -10.73 -25.62
C ALA A 634 0.01 -10.88 -26.97
N GLU A 635 -1.11 -11.59 -27.01
CA GLU A 635 -1.92 -11.72 -28.25
C GLU A 635 -2.43 -10.36 -28.71
N ASP A 636 -2.97 -9.52 -27.82
CA ASP A 636 -3.43 -8.17 -28.14
C ASP A 636 -2.29 -7.30 -28.67
N ILE A 637 -1.18 -7.21 -27.96
CA ILE A 637 -0.04 -6.36 -28.35
C ILE A 637 0.58 -6.83 -29.67
N VAL A 638 0.81 -8.14 -29.82
CA VAL A 638 1.43 -8.69 -31.02
C VAL A 638 0.51 -8.53 -32.24
N THR A 639 -0.80 -8.65 -32.06
CA THR A 639 -1.77 -8.42 -33.16
C THR A 639 -1.68 -6.99 -33.71
N ARG A 640 -1.46 -6.02 -32.84
CA ARG A 640 -1.26 -4.61 -33.24
C ARG A 640 0.17 -4.31 -33.66
N ASN A 641 1.14 -5.09 -33.18
CA ASN A 641 2.58 -4.90 -33.40
C ASN A 641 3.23 -6.22 -33.83
N PRO A 642 3.02 -6.69 -35.08
CA PRO A 642 3.57 -7.96 -35.53
C PRO A 642 5.11 -8.01 -35.43
N GLY A 643 5.63 -9.10 -34.89
CA GLY A 643 7.05 -9.28 -34.64
C GLY A 643 7.56 -8.67 -33.34
N ALA A 644 6.67 -8.16 -32.47
CA ALA A 644 7.04 -7.61 -31.16
C ALA A 644 7.75 -8.64 -30.29
N ASP A 645 8.77 -8.19 -29.57
CA ASP A 645 9.44 -8.94 -28.54
C ASP A 645 8.60 -8.92 -27.27
N ILE A 646 8.44 -10.09 -26.64
CA ILE A 646 7.74 -10.26 -25.36
C ILE A 646 8.67 -10.97 -24.38
N VAL A 647 9.05 -10.31 -23.30
CA VAL A 647 9.95 -10.84 -22.27
C VAL A 647 9.14 -11.49 -21.15
N PHE A 648 9.53 -12.67 -20.70
CA PHE A 648 8.90 -13.34 -19.56
C PHE A 648 9.94 -14.13 -18.75
N ASP A 649 9.66 -14.34 -17.45
CA ASP A 649 10.60 -15.00 -16.57
C ASP A 649 10.58 -16.53 -16.71
N VAL A 650 11.63 -17.18 -16.24
CA VAL A 650 11.82 -18.66 -16.31
C VAL A 650 10.71 -19.45 -15.58
N LYS A 651 9.91 -18.81 -14.72
CA LYS A 651 8.81 -19.42 -13.98
C LYS A 651 7.51 -19.51 -14.78
N CYS A 652 7.41 -18.78 -15.89
CA CYS A 652 6.23 -18.76 -16.74
C CYS A 652 5.97 -20.11 -17.41
N SER A 653 4.68 -20.35 -17.69
CA SER A 653 4.17 -21.54 -18.39
C SER A 653 4.87 -21.76 -19.73
N ARG A 654 5.13 -23.03 -20.07
CA ARG A 654 5.61 -23.44 -21.40
C ARG A 654 4.62 -23.12 -22.54
N GLN A 655 3.36 -22.84 -22.21
CA GLN A 655 2.36 -22.45 -23.19
C GLN A 655 2.51 -21.00 -23.66
N LEU A 656 3.05 -20.12 -22.81
CA LEU A 656 3.20 -18.70 -23.10
C LEU A 656 4.02 -18.42 -24.37
N PRO A 657 5.25 -18.97 -24.55
CA PRO A 657 6.02 -18.76 -25.77
C PRO A 657 5.31 -19.29 -27.02
N GLN A 658 4.51 -20.34 -26.91
CA GLN A 658 3.73 -20.86 -28.03
C GLN A 658 2.61 -19.89 -28.45
N VAL A 659 1.89 -19.29 -27.48
CA VAL A 659 0.85 -18.28 -27.74
C VAL A 659 1.47 -17.05 -28.40
N ILE A 660 2.57 -16.53 -27.86
CA ILE A 660 3.31 -15.39 -28.44
C ILE A 660 3.71 -15.68 -29.89
N SER A 661 4.30 -16.85 -30.14
CA SER A 661 4.75 -17.23 -31.51
C SER A 661 3.58 -17.40 -32.47
N ARG A 662 2.46 -18.00 -32.03
CA ARG A 662 1.25 -18.14 -32.88
C ARG A 662 0.64 -16.79 -33.22
N ALA A 663 0.68 -15.82 -32.33
CA ALA A 663 0.27 -14.44 -32.61
C ALA A 663 1.22 -13.70 -33.57
N GLY A 664 2.43 -14.23 -33.79
CA GLY A 664 3.45 -13.63 -34.65
C GLY A 664 4.46 -12.77 -33.89
N GLY A 665 4.57 -12.90 -32.59
CA GLY A 665 5.56 -12.25 -31.72
C GLY A 665 6.81 -13.09 -31.54
N ARG A 666 7.82 -12.53 -30.85
CA ARG A 666 9.06 -13.21 -30.47
C ARG A 666 9.13 -13.39 -28.95
N PRO A 667 9.00 -14.62 -28.44
CA PRO A 667 9.13 -14.90 -27.01
C PRO A 667 10.58 -14.83 -26.56
N ILE A 668 10.85 -14.13 -25.45
CA ILE A 668 12.18 -14.01 -24.85
C ILE A 668 12.09 -14.41 -23.38
N MET A 669 12.57 -15.63 -23.05
CA MET A 669 12.68 -16.09 -21.66
C MET A 669 13.88 -15.42 -20.99
N TRP A 670 13.70 -14.95 -19.74
CA TRP A 670 14.75 -14.26 -19.00
C TRP A 670 14.74 -14.63 -17.52
N LYS A 671 15.70 -14.06 -16.78
CA LYS A 671 15.83 -14.23 -15.33
C LYS A 671 14.66 -13.58 -14.58
N SER A 672 14.24 -14.20 -13.46
CA SER A 672 13.28 -13.59 -12.54
C SER A 672 13.88 -12.40 -11.80
N GLY A 673 13.12 -11.33 -11.69
CA GLY A 673 13.45 -10.09 -10.99
C GLY A 673 13.02 -8.88 -11.80
N HIS A 674 12.13 -8.05 -11.24
CA HIS A 674 11.51 -6.93 -11.94
C HIS A 674 12.52 -5.97 -12.60
N SER A 675 13.66 -5.70 -11.92
CA SER A 675 14.72 -4.86 -12.49
C SER A 675 15.45 -5.54 -13.67
N LEU A 676 15.61 -6.87 -13.62
CA LEU A 676 16.25 -7.65 -14.68
C LEU A 676 15.37 -7.73 -15.93
N VAL A 677 14.06 -7.87 -15.74
CA VAL A 677 13.08 -7.83 -16.83
C VAL A 677 13.06 -6.45 -17.48
N LYS A 678 13.00 -5.36 -16.68
CA LYS A 678 13.07 -3.97 -17.19
C LYS A 678 14.34 -3.72 -18.01
N ALA A 679 15.50 -4.17 -17.51
CA ALA A 679 16.77 -4.05 -18.24
C ALA A 679 16.73 -4.81 -19.56
N LYS A 680 16.17 -6.05 -19.57
CA LYS A 680 16.07 -6.86 -20.80
C LYS A 680 15.10 -6.26 -21.80
N MET A 681 13.97 -5.73 -21.34
CA MET A 681 13.02 -4.99 -22.20
C MET A 681 13.67 -3.76 -22.85
N LYS A 682 14.50 -3.02 -22.11
CA LYS A 682 15.25 -1.87 -22.63
C LYS A 682 16.27 -2.31 -23.68
N GLU A 683 16.97 -3.43 -23.45
CA GLU A 683 17.99 -4.02 -24.36
C GLU A 683 17.35 -4.46 -25.68
N THR A 684 16.21 -5.17 -25.60
CA THR A 684 15.57 -5.79 -26.77
C THR A 684 14.56 -4.88 -27.46
N GLY A 685 14.09 -3.83 -26.79
CA GLY A 685 12.99 -3.01 -27.26
C GLY A 685 11.61 -3.67 -27.08
N ALA A 686 11.51 -4.70 -26.22
CA ALA A 686 10.28 -5.44 -25.99
C ALA A 686 9.11 -4.53 -25.57
N LEU A 687 7.93 -4.82 -26.11
CA LEU A 687 6.72 -4.02 -25.88
C LEU A 687 5.92 -4.47 -24.65
N LEU A 688 6.12 -5.72 -24.20
CA LEU A 688 5.54 -6.29 -23.00
C LEU A 688 6.58 -7.12 -22.29
N GLY A 689 6.56 -7.05 -20.98
CA GLY A 689 7.25 -7.97 -20.09
C GLY A 689 6.34 -8.49 -19.01
N GLY A 690 6.71 -9.61 -18.37
CA GLY A 690 5.99 -10.07 -17.20
C GLY A 690 6.66 -11.22 -16.48
N GLU A 691 6.26 -11.37 -15.23
CA GLU A 691 6.73 -12.42 -14.34
C GLU A 691 5.55 -13.21 -13.76
N MET A 692 5.78 -14.47 -13.46
CA MET A 692 4.82 -15.30 -12.75
C MET A 692 4.38 -14.70 -11.40
N SER A 693 5.20 -13.85 -10.81
CA SER A 693 4.92 -13.16 -9.53
C SER A 693 3.85 -12.06 -9.62
N GLY A 694 3.40 -11.71 -10.83
CA GLY A 694 2.39 -10.66 -11.04
C GLY A 694 2.92 -9.31 -11.49
N HIS A 695 4.24 -9.11 -11.56
CA HIS A 695 4.83 -7.93 -12.20
C HIS A 695 4.57 -7.97 -13.70
N LEU A 696 3.94 -6.95 -14.24
CA LEU A 696 3.62 -6.76 -15.64
C LEU A 696 4.13 -5.40 -16.12
N PHE A 697 4.78 -5.40 -17.26
CA PHE A 697 5.55 -4.26 -17.78
C PHE A 697 5.06 -3.93 -19.19
N PHE A 698 4.30 -2.87 -19.33
CA PHE A 698 3.86 -2.39 -20.63
C PHE A 698 4.79 -1.30 -21.15
N LYS A 699 5.44 -1.54 -22.29
CA LYS A 699 6.15 -0.50 -23.04
C LYS A 699 5.30 0.03 -24.19
N GLU A 700 4.37 -0.76 -24.66
CA GLU A 700 3.35 -0.36 -25.60
C GLU A 700 2.33 0.53 -24.89
N ARG A 701 2.22 1.77 -25.30
CA ARG A 701 1.37 2.82 -24.72
C ARG A 701 1.74 3.26 -23.31
N TRP A 702 2.79 2.68 -22.69
CA TRP A 702 3.25 2.99 -21.33
C TRP A 702 4.79 3.10 -21.31
N PHE A 703 5.39 3.23 -20.14
CA PHE A 703 6.82 3.54 -20.00
C PHE A 703 7.71 2.31 -19.85
N GLY A 704 7.16 1.11 -19.60
CA GLY A 704 7.91 -0.15 -19.49
C GLY A 704 8.39 -0.49 -18.08
N PHE A 705 7.81 0.12 -17.06
CA PHE A 705 7.98 -0.31 -15.67
C PHE A 705 6.83 -1.21 -15.20
N ASP A 706 7.02 -1.89 -14.07
CA ASP A 706 6.03 -2.75 -13.42
C ASP A 706 4.91 -1.89 -12.79
N ASP A 707 3.67 -2.16 -13.20
CA ASP A 707 2.51 -1.37 -12.81
C ASP A 707 1.26 -2.24 -12.73
N GLY A 708 0.90 -2.63 -11.49
CA GLY A 708 -0.30 -3.42 -11.26
C GLY A 708 -1.59 -2.67 -11.60
N LEU A 709 -1.63 -1.36 -11.29
CA LEU A 709 -2.81 -0.51 -11.52
C LEU A 709 -3.05 -0.30 -13.04
N TYR A 710 -2.02 0.05 -13.78
CA TYR A 710 -2.13 0.17 -15.25
C TYR A 710 -2.46 -1.18 -15.90
N SER A 711 -1.84 -2.26 -15.41
CA SER A 711 -2.13 -3.61 -15.91
C SER A 711 -3.58 -4.03 -15.69
N ALA A 712 -4.18 -3.66 -14.53
CA ALA A 712 -5.61 -3.85 -14.29
C ALA A 712 -6.48 -3.06 -15.27
N CYS A 713 -6.15 -1.79 -15.51
CA CYS A 713 -6.87 -0.96 -16.48
C CYS A 713 -6.80 -1.55 -17.91
N ARG A 714 -5.62 -2.06 -18.32
CA ARG A 714 -5.45 -2.73 -19.63
C ARG A 714 -6.23 -4.04 -19.72
N LEU A 715 -6.30 -4.81 -18.64
CA LEU A 715 -7.16 -6.01 -18.55
C LEU A 715 -8.63 -5.63 -18.77
N LEU A 716 -9.10 -4.61 -18.05
CA LEU A 716 -10.48 -4.13 -18.14
C LEU A 716 -10.81 -3.59 -19.54
N GLU A 717 -9.88 -2.85 -20.17
CA GLU A 717 -10.01 -2.41 -21.56
C GLU A 717 -10.29 -3.61 -22.47
N LEU A 718 -9.44 -4.65 -22.40
CA LEU A 718 -9.55 -5.82 -23.27
C LEU A 718 -10.83 -6.62 -23.03
N LEU A 719 -11.22 -6.83 -21.76
CA LEU A 719 -12.45 -7.53 -21.42
C LEU A 719 -13.70 -6.73 -21.78
N SER A 720 -13.65 -5.40 -21.69
CA SER A 720 -14.77 -4.54 -22.09
C SER A 720 -15.09 -4.59 -23.59
N LEU A 721 -14.08 -4.86 -24.41
CA LEU A 721 -14.22 -5.02 -25.87
C LEU A 721 -14.82 -6.36 -26.28
N GLN A 722 -14.85 -7.35 -25.38
CA GLN A 722 -15.36 -8.68 -25.63
C GLN A 722 -16.82 -8.79 -25.19
N PRO A 723 -17.68 -9.47 -25.97
CA PRO A 723 -19.03 -9.82 -25.50
C PRO A 723 -19.04 -10.96 -24.48
N ASP A 724 -17.94 -11.74 -24.42
CA ASP A 724 -17.78 -12.91 -23.58
C ASP A 724 -17.41 -12.52 -22.14
N SER A 725 -17.72 -13.38 -21.18
CA SER A 725 -17.30 -13.23 -19.79
C SER A 725 -15.79 -13.44 -19.62
N ALA A 726 -15.23 -12.99 -18.49
CA ALA A 726 -13.83 -13.21 -18.18
C ALA A 726 -13.42 -14.70 -18.25
N ASP A 727 -14.27 -15.62 -17.75
CA ASP A 727 -14.07 -17.06 -17.88
C ASP A 727 -13.96 -17.49 -19.34
N GLN A 728 -14.90 -17.05 -20.17
CA GLN A 728 -14.95 -17.45 -21.59
C GLN A 728 -13.75 -16.90 -22.37
N VAL A 729 -13.31 -15.69 -22.06
CA VAL A 729 -12.11 -15.09 -22.64
C VAL A 729 -10.89 -15.91 -22.25
N MET A 730 -10.72 -16.20 -20.95
CA MET A 730 -9.55 -16.95 -20.46
C MET A 730 -9.57 -18.42 -20.87
N ALA A 731 -10.72 -19.03 -21.10
CA ALA A 731 -10.84 -20.40 -21.61
C ALA A 731 -10.28 -20.57 -23.05
N ARG A 732 -10.02 -19.50 -23.78
CA ARG A 732 -9.38 -19.56 -25.11
C ARG A 732 -7.89 -19.91 -25.03
N TYR A 733 -7.28 -19.64 -23.87
CA TYR A 733 -5.85 -19.89 -23.65
C TYR A 733 -5.62 -21.25 -23.03
N PRO A 734 -4.52 -21.94 -23.40
CA PRO A 734 -4.22 -23.26 -22.85
C PRO A 734 -4.15 -23.23 -21.33
N ALA A 735 -4.74 -24.21 -20.70
CA ALA A 735 -4.59 -24.49 -19.28
C ALA A 735 -3.75 -25.78 -19.13
N SER A 736 -2.89 -25.80 -18.13
CA SER A 736 -2.10 -26.95 -17.76
C SER A 736 -2.18 -27.19 -16.25
N ILE A 737 -1.90 -28.40 -15.82
CA ILE A 737 -1.83 -28.71 -14.39
C ILE A 737 -0.48 -28.19 -13.90
N SER A 738 -0.49 -27.23 -12.98
CA SER A 738 0.74 -26.67 -12.44
C SER A 738 0.73 -26.61 -10.91
N THR A 739 1.92 -26.71 -10.32
CA THR A 739 2.07 -26.46 -8.89
C THR A 739 2.11 -24.95 -8.62
N PRO A 740 1.69 -24.51 -7.42
CA PRO A 740 2.16 -23.23 -6.89
C PRO A 740 3.69 -23.23 -6.76
N GLU A 741 4.28 -22.07 -6.43
CA GLU A 741 5.70 -22.02 -6.07
C GLU A 741 5.96 -22.85 -4.81
N ILE A 742 6.89 -23.79 -4.90
CA ILE A 742 7.33 -24.64 -3.80
C ILE A 742 8.63 -24.09 -3.26
N ASN A 743 8.66 -23.76 -1.97
CA ASN A 743 9.83 -23.21 -1.31
C ASN A 743 10.50 -24.25 -0.40
N LEU A 744 11.75 -24.59 -0.71
CA LEU A 744 12.55 -25.53 0.09
C LEU A 744 13.67 -24.75 0.81
N THR A 745 13.59 -24.66 2.14
CA THR A 745 14.58 -23.95 2.95
C THR A 745 15.91 -24.71 2.99
N VAL A 746 17.00 -24.06 2.59
CA VAL A 746 18.33 -24.69 2.48
C VAL A 746 19.48 -23.88 3.08
N GLY A 747 19.32 -22.57 3.27
CA GLY A 747 20.36 -21.67 3.71
C GLY A 747 20.96 -20.84 2.57
N GLU A 748 21.56 -19.68 2.92
CA GLU A 748 21.90 -18.64 1.95
C GLU A 748 23.00 -19.09 0.97
N GLU A 749 24.10 -19.59 1.43
CA GLU A 749 25.22 -20.05 0.57
C GLU A 749 24.90 -21.38 -0.12
N ARG A 750 24.24 -22.27 0.60
CA ARG A 750 23.98 -23.64 0.16
C ARG A 750 23.04 -23.69 -1.06
N LYS A 751 22.07 -22.75 -1.18
CA LYS A 751 21.17 -22.70 -2.34
C LYS A 751 21.93 -22.55 -3.66
N PHE A 752 22.98 -21.73 -3.70
CA PHE A 752 23.81 -21.54 -4.90
C PHE A 752 24.67 -22.77 -5.20
N GLN A 753 25.28 -23.36 -4.17
CA GLN A 753 26.08 -24.60 -4.31
C GLN A 753 25.26 -25.77 -4.89
N ILE A 754 24.01 -25.93 -4.43
CA ILE A 754 23.10 -26.95 -4.96
C ILE A 754 22.77 -26.68 -6.43
N ILE A 755 22.46 -25.44 -6.81
CA ILE A 755 22.16 -25.10 -8.21
C ILE A 755 23.40 -25.32 -9.10
N GLU A 756 24.58 -24.94 -8.64
CA GLU A 756 25.84 -25.17 -9.37
C GLU A 756 26.11 -26.67 -9.57
N ALA A 757 25.97 -27.47 -8.51
CA ALA A 757 26.13 -28.94 -8.60
C ALA A 757 25.09 -29.58 -9.51
N LEU A 758 23.80 -29.19 -9.41
CA LEU A 758 22.75 -29.66 -10.32
C LEU A 758 23.02 -29.28 -11.78
N THR A 759 23.64 -28.11 -12.02
CA THR A 759 24.00 -27.65 -13.37
C THR A 759 25.13 -28.49 -13.94
N ALA A 760 26.12 -28.91 -13.09
CA ALA A 760 27.29 -29.66 -13.51
C ALA A 760 27.01 -31.18 -13.63
N GLU A 761 26.21 -31.73 -12.74
CA GLU A 761 26.09 -33.20 -12.55
C GLU A 761 24.67 -33.74 -12.81
N GLY A 762 23.68 -32.84 -12.96
CA GLY A 762 22.27 -33.25 -13.12
C GLY A 762 22.00 -34.03 -14.40
N ASN A 763 21.31 -35.16 -14.29
CA ASN A 763 20.92 -35.98 -15.45
C ASN A 763 19.42 -35.81 -15.69
N TRP A 764 19.09 -35.11 -16.74
CA TRP A 764 17.71 -34.69 -17.06
C TRP A 764 17.07 -35.51 -18.19
N GLY A 765 17.75 -36.61 -18.62
CA GLY A 765 17.24 -37.51 -19.67
C GLY A 765 17.12 -36.80 -21.03
N ASP A 766 15.91 -36.84 -21.60
CA ASP A 766 15.56 -36.22 -22.89
C ASP A 766 15.06 -34.76 -22.78
N GLY A 767 15.14 -34.17 -21.58
CA GLY A 767 14.68 -32.82 -21.34
C GLY A 767 15.63 -31.74 -21.90
N GLU A 768 15.08 -30.69 -22.46
CA GLU A 768 15.83 -29.52 -22.88
C GLU A 768 16.13 -28.63 -21.66
N VAL A 769 17.43 -28.45 -21.37
CA VAL A 769 17.88 -27.73 -20.17
C VAL A 769 18.14 -26.25 -20.48
N THR A 770 17.49 -25.38 -19.75
CA THR A 770 17.77 -23.94 -19.73
C THR A 770 18.34 -23.54 -18.38
N SER A 771 19.53 -22.93 -18.36
CA SER A 771 20.27 -22.53 -17.16
C SER A 771 20.40 -21.01 -17.00
N ILE A 772 19.44 -20.25 -17.51
CA ILE A 772 19.44 -18.76 -17.44
C ILE A 772 19.32 -18.27 -15.98
N ASP A 773 18.45 -18.94 -15.17
CA ASP A 773 18.20 -18.61 -13.76
C ASP A 773 17.81 -19.90 -13.02
N GLY A 774 18.79 -20.63 -12.51
CA GLY A 774 18.64 -21.97 -12.01
C GLY A 774 18.59 -23.00 -13.15
N ILE A 775 17.84 -24.06 -12.98
CA ILE A 775 17.70 -25.15 -13.95
C ILE A 775 16.22 -25.31 -14.27
N ARG A 776 15.86 -24.97 -15.48
CA ARG A 776 14.57 -25.29 -16.06
C ARG A 776 14.78 -26.41 -17.09
N VAL A 777 13.94 -27.43 -17.01
CA VAL A 777 13.98 -28.57 -17.92
C VAL A 777 12.62 -28.73 -18.58
N ASP A 778 12.57 -28.52 -19.88
CA ASP A 778 11.35 -28.62 -20.68
C ASP A 778 11.31 -29.98 -21.40
N PHE A 779 10.21 -30.72 -21.21
CA PHE A 779 9.88 -31.97 -21.88
C PHE A 779 8.72 -31.78 -22.87
N ALA A 780 8.38 -32.79 -23.64
CA ALA A 780 7.28 -32.71 -24.58
C ALA A 780 5.94 -32.31 -23.94
N ASN A 781 5.63 -32.89 -22.74
CA ASN A 781 4.33 -32.71 -22.07
C ASN A 781 4.42 -32.13 -20.65
N SER A 782 5.61 -31.72 -20.21
CA SER A 782 5.83 -31.18 -18.85
C SER A 782 7.10 -30.34 -18.80
N TRP A 783 7.25 -29.56 -17.74
CA TRP A 783 8.52 -28.95 -17.37
C TRP A 783 8.65 -28.83 -15.87
N GLY A 784 9.89 -28.69 -15.42
CA GLY A 784 10.20 -28.39 -14.02
C GLY A 784 11.29 -27.33 -13.92
N LEU A 785 11.27 -26.60 -12.82
CA LEU A 785 12.25 -25.57 -12.47
C LEU A 785 12.73 -25.76 -11.05
N ILE A 786 14.03 -25.59 -10.85
CA ILE A 786 14.65 -25.38 -9.55
C ILE A 786 15.64 -24.22 -9.64
N ARG A 787 15.50 -23.23 -8.79
CA ARG A 787 16.35 -22.05 -8.77
C ARG A 787 16.64 -21.56 -7.34
N ALA A 788 17.75 -20.86 -7.15
CA ALA A 788 18.01 -20.16 -5.91
C ALA A 788 17.15 -18.88 -5.84
N SER A 789 16.46 -18.68 -4.71
CA SER A 789 15.74 -17.42 -4.48
C SER A 789 16.71 -16.25 -4.34
N ASN A 790 16.38 -15.11 -4.96
CA ASN A 790 17.18 -13.88 -4.85
C ASN A 790 16.94 -13.11 -3.53
N THR A 791 15.87 -13.46 -2.81
CA THR A 791 15.40 -12.67 -1.65
C THR A 791 15.32 -13.46 -0.35
N THR A 792 15.33 -14.79 -0.42
CA THR A 792 15.17 -15.68 0.73
C THR A 792 16.12 -16.87 0.66
N PRO A 793 16.50 -17.51 1.79
CA PRO A 793 17.41 -18.63 1.83
C PRO A 793 16.73 -19.97 1.42
N VAL A 794 16.03 -19.96 0.28
CA VAL A 794 15.29 -21.13 -0.22
C VAL A 794 15.65 -21.46 -1.67
N LEU A 795 15.44 -22.71 -2.04
CA LEU A 795 15.25 -23.12 -3.43
C LEU A 795 13.79 -22.97 -3.79
N VAL A 796 13.52 -22.35 -4.93
CA VAL A 796 12.17 -22.18 -5.50
C VAL A 796 12.00 -23.23 -6.59
N LEU A 797 10.95 -24.03 -6.47
CA LEU A 797 10.60 -25.03 -7.47
C LEU A 797 9.20 -24.74 -8.03
N ARG A 798 9.01 -25.09 -9.30
CA ARG A 798 7.69 -25.08 -9.96
C ARG A 798 7.66 -26.19 -11.02
N PHE A 799 6.49 -26.81 -11.17
CA PHE A 799 6.25 -27.86 -12.14
C PHE A 799 4.93 -27.63 -12.87
N GLU A 800 4.88 -28.06 -14.12
CA GLU A 800 3.70 -27.98 -14.96
C GLU A 800 3.68 -29.17 -15.91
N ALA A 801 2.50 -29.72 -16.15
CA ALA A 801 2.31 -30.83 -17.07
C ALA A 801 0.91 -30.85 -17.70
N ASP A 802 0.75 -31.65 -18.77
CA ASP A 802 -0.53 -31.88 -19.45
C ASP A 802 -1.42 -32.90 -18.71
N SER A 803 -0.84 -33.67 -17.75
CA SER A 803 -1.56 -34.67 -16.93
C SER A 803 -0.90 -34.84 -15.56
N ASP A 804 -1.68 -35.30 -14.58
CA ASP A 804 -1.17 -35.63 -13.23
C ASP A 804 -0.04 -36.65 -13.26
N ALA A 805 -0.09 -37.65 -14.16
CA ALA A 805 0.95 -38.64 -14.32
C ALA A 805 2.29 -38.01 -14.78
N GLU A 806 2.24 -37.11 -15.74
CA GLU A 806 3.42 -36.37 -16.20
C GLU A 806 3.92 -35.38 -15.16
N LEU A 807 3.01 -34.73 -14.40
CA LEU A 807 3.38 -33.86 -13.27
C LEU A 807 4.16 -34.67 -12.22
N THR A 808 3.65 -35.85 -11.82
CA THR A 808 4.34 -36.71 -10.88
C THR A 808 5.70 -37.17 -11.42
N ARG A 809 5.76 -37.53 -12.71
CA ARG A 809 7.03 -38.00 -13.35
C ARG A 809 8.10 -36.89 -13.29
N VAL A 810 7.77 -35.66 -13.64
CA VAL A 810 8.75 -34.57 -13.62
C VAL A 810 9.16 -34.19 -12.19
N GLN A 811 8.23 -34.22 -11.24
CA GLN A 811 8.53 -33.99 -9.83
C GLN A 811 9.48 -35.09 -9.29
N ASP A 812 9.22 -36.38 -9.61
CA ASP A 812 10.07 -37.48 -9.20
C ASP A 812 11.49 -37.37 -9.77
N LEU A 813 11.62 -36.95 -11.02
CA LEU A 813 12.93 -36.71 -11.63
C LEU A 813 13.71 -35.62 -10.87
N PHE A 814 13.10 -34.51 -10.62
CA PHE A 814 13.74 -33.40 -9.88
C PHE A 814 14.06 -33.81 -8.42
N ARG A 815 13.19 -34.58 -7.78
CA ARG A 815 13.42 -35.10 -6.43
C ARG A 815 14.64 -36.02 -6.42
N GLN A 816 14.77 -36.94 -7.39
CA GLN A 816 15.91 -37.83 -7.54
C GLN A 816 17.22 -37.09 -7.74
N GLN A 817 17.24 -36.09 -8.64
CA GLN A 817 18.44 -35.29 -8.89
C GLN A 817 18.83 -34.47 -7.64
N LEU A 818 17.86 -33.88 -6.97
CA LEU A 818 18.10 -33.12 -5.74
C LEU A 818 18.62 -34.02 -4.61
N GLN A 819 18.07 -35.22 -4.43
CA GLN A 819 18.52 -36.19 -3.44
C GLN A 819 19.91 -36.74 -3.74
N ALA A 820 20.29 -36.87 -5.00
CA ALA A 820 21.64 -37.32 -5.39
C ALA A 820 22.71 -36.30 -4.96
N ILE A 821 22.39 -35.00 -5.06
CA ILE A 821 23.32 -33.91 -4.75
C ILE A 821 23.24 -33.47 -3.27
N ALA A 822 22.07 -33.52 -2.70
CA ALA A 822 21.81 -33.09 -1.32
C ALA A 822 20.95 -34.16 -0.58
N PRO A 823 21.52 -35.28 -0.18
CA PRO A 823 20.79 -36.43 0.38
C PRO A 823 20.07 -36.14 1.72
N ASP A 824 20.51 -35.10 2.41
CA ASP A 824 19.92 -34.64 3.68
C ASP A 824 18.64 -33.80 3.48
N LEU A 825 18.39 -33.32 2.27
CA LEU A 825 17.16 -32.63 1.96
C LEU A 825 16.02 -33.63 1.72
N GLN A 826 14.90 -33.39 2.37
CA GLN A 826 13.67 -34.16 2.16
C GLN A 826 12.64 -33.24 1.45
N PRO A 827 12.67 -33.22 0.11
CA PRO A 827 11.68 -32.42 -0.63
C PRO A 827 10.29 -33.04 -0.44
N THR A 828 9.34 -32.15 -0.04
CA THR A 828 7.95 -32.51 0.28
C THR A 828 6.99 -32.21 -0.87
N PHE A 829 7.43 -32.31 -2.11
CA PHE A 829 6.62 -32.10 -3.31
C PHE A 829 6.50 -33.38 -4.13
#